data_eb5591e1c3d45ee5931eac65636059c0
#
_entry.id   eb5591e1c3d45ee5931eac65636059c0
#
_cell.length_a   1.000
_cell.length_b   1.000
_cell.length_c   1.000
_cell.angle_alpha   90.00
_cell.angle_beta   90.00
_cell.angle_gamma   90.00
#
_symmetry.space_group_name_H-M   'P 1'
#
loop_
_entity.id
_entity.type
_entity.pdbx_description
1 polymer ?
#
loop_
_entity_poly.entity_id
_entity_poly.type
_entity_poly.pdbx_seq_one_letter_code
_entity_poly.pdbx_strand_id
1 'polypeptide(L)'
;MGRTIAQKIIAAHLLSGEMIPGHEIALRIDQTLTQDATGTMAYLEFETMGIDRVRTELSVAYIDHNTLQCGFENADDHRYIQSVAKKHGIRFSRPGNGICHQVHLERFGVPGKTLIGSDSHTPTGGGIGMLAFGAGGMDVAVAMGGGAYYITMPKMFKVNLTGRLRPFVTAKDISLEILRILSVKGGVGAVIEWGGEGVKTLSVPERATITNMGTELGATTSIFPSDEITRAFLRAEGREDAWRPLSSDPDAVYDRIIDIDLSALEPLIACPHSPDNVKKVSELKCVAVDQVCIGSCTNSSLMDMLKVAALLKGRTIRPSVSLSISPGSRQVLSMLAARGALTDILASGARLLECACGPCIGMGFSPNSAGVSLRTFNRNFLGRSDTADAGVHLVSPETAVAAALTGTVTDPRLLGEMPEVFMPEAFMLDDTAVLLPASPEEAKDVEVVRGPNIKPFPASRPVGDSIRAGLTLKVGDNITTDHIMPAGAKILPYRSNIPHLSQYCFGVCDPTVPERAKAAGESIVVGGVNYGQGSSREHAALVPLYLGVRAVIAKSFARIHVANLINSGILPLTFVHPEDYDRLSQGDMLSLEGIHTDMDAGAITLLDETTGERFELACAFTQRQKDMLKAGGLLAYTKEVSDK
;
A
#
# COMPACT_ATOMS: atom_id res chain seq x y z
N MET A 1 33.68 4.97 -2.85
CA MET A 1 32.77 4.58 -1.76
C MET A 1 31.81 3.55 -2.32
N GLY A 2 31.76 2.36 -1.74
CA GLY A 2 30.89 1.28 -2.19
C GLY A 2 29.41 1.61 -2.01
N ARG A 3 28.56 0.99 -2.82
CA ARG A 3 27.12 1.20 -2.82
C ARG A 3 26.39 0.04 -2.18
N THR A 4 25.31 0.34 -1.47
CA THR A 4 24.32 -0.63 -1.00
C THR A 4 23.51 -1.18 -2.18
N ILE A 5 22.75 -2.26 -1.99
CA ILE A 5 21.85 -2.82 -3.01
C ILE A 5 20.87 -1.76 -3.50
N ALA A 6 20.19 -1.10 -2.57
CA ALA A 6 19.22 -0.07 -2.89
C ALA A 6 19.84 1.10 -3.65
N GLN A 7 21.03 1.56 -3.25
CA GLN A 7 21.74 2.63 -3.96
C GLN A 7 22.14 2.24 -5.38
N LYS A 8 22.50 0.97 -5.63
CA LYS A 8 22.79 0.48 -6.99
C LYS A 8 21.56 0.55 -7.88
N ILE A 9 20.41 0.11 -7.37
CA ILE A 9 19.15 0.14 -8.13
C ILE A 9 18.70 1.59 -8.34
N ILE A 10 18.74 2.43 -7.30
CA ILE A 10 18.41 3.85 -7.41
C ILE A 10 19.29 4.51 -8.48
N ALA A 11 20.60 4.32 -8.46
CA ALA A 11 21.51 4.91 -9.42
C ALA A 11 21.23 4.48 -10.88
N ALA A 12 20.77 3.24 -11.08
CA ALA A 12 20.42 2.72 -12.42
C ALA A 12 19.07 3.27 -12.94
N HIS A 13 18.22 3.80 -12.05
CA HIS A 13 16.88 4.30 -12.39
C HIS A 13 16.71 5.80 -12.13
N LEU A 14 17.76 6.49 -11.68
CA LEU A 14 17.73 7.92 -11.37
C LEU A 14 17.54 8.76 -12.64
N LEU A 15 16.49 9.54 -12.67
CA LEU A 15 16.19 10.49 -13.75
C LEU A 15 16.64 11.89 -13.40
N SER A 16 16.51 12.30 -12.13
CA SER A 16 16.97 13.60 -11.64
C SER A 16 17.15 13.60 -10.13
N GLY A 17 17.84 14.60 -9.60
CA GLY A 17 18.15 14.76 -8.19
C GLY A 17 19.51 14.14 -7.82
N GLU A 18 19.90 14.30 -6.57
CA GLU A 18 21.16 13.79 -6.02
C GLU A 18 20.90 12.73 -4.95
N MET A 19 21.68 11.67 -4.95
CA MET A 19 21.55 10.55 -3.99
C MET A 19 22.07 10.93 -2.59
N ILE A 20 21.59 12.06 -2.07
CA ILE A 20 21.90 12.56 -0.73
C ILE A 20 20.65 12.35 0.16
N PRO A 21 20.73 11.65 1.29
CA PRO A 21 19.58 11.45 2.18
C PRO A 21 18.88 12.75 2.52
N GLY A 22 17.55 12.77 2.36
CA GLY A 22 16.72 13.95 2.59
C GLY A 22 16.43 14.81 1.36
N HIS A 23 17.17 14.65 0.25
CA HIS A 23 16.92 15.35 -1.01
C HIS A 23 15.85 14.63 -1.85
N GLU A 24 15.08 15.37 -2.64
CA GLU A 24 14.14 14.78 -3.59
C GLU A 24 14.89 14.17 -4.78
N ILE A 25 14.50 12.95 -5.14
CA ILE A 25 15.00 12.25 -6.33
C ILE A 25 13.83 11.75 -7.16
N ALA A 26 14.03 11.68 -8.48
CA ALA A 26 13.07 11.14 -9.44
C ALA A 26 13.57 9.80 -9.98
N LEU A 27 12.74 8.78 -9.93
CA LEU A 27 13.06 7.42 -10.37
C LEU A 27 12.19 6.99 -11.54
N ARG A 28 12.81 6.30 -12.50
CA ARG A 28 12.09 5.51 -13.49
C ARG A 28 11.54 4.24 -12.83
N ILE A 29 10.31 3.90 -13.18
CA ILE A 29 9.65 2.68 -12.71
C ILE A 29 9.56 1.67 -13.86
N ASP A 30 10.04 0.45 -13.61
CA ASP A 30 9.99 -0.65 -14.58
C ASP A 30 8.65 -1.39 -14.53
N GLN A 31 8.11 -1.63 -13.33
CA GLN A 31 6.89 -2.43 -13.15
C GLN A 31 5.88 -1.73 -12.25
N THR A 32 4.59 -1.93 -12.56
CA THR A 32 3.49 -1.47 -11.70
C THR A 32 2.57 -2.62 -11.29
N LEU A 33 1.99 -2.48 -10.09
CA LEU A 33 1.05 -3.41 -9.50
C LEU A 33 -0.18 -2.63 -9.01
N THR A 34 -1.38 -3.07 -9.39
CA THR A 34 -2.63 -2.59 -8.80
C THR A 34 -3.44 -3.78 -8.29
N GLN A 35 -4.24 -3.56 -7.25
CA GLN A 35 -5.21 -4.52 -6.75
C GLN A 35 -6.62 -3.89 -6.76
N ASP A 36 -7.67 -4.69 -6.73
CA ASP A 36 -9.04 -4.25 -7.01
C ASP A 36 -9.63 -3.27 -5.97
N ALA A 37 -9.09 -3.21 -4.76
CA ALA A 37 -9.56 -2.23 -3.79
C ALA A 37 -9.10 -0.78 -4.09
N THR A 38 -8.04 -0.59 -4.87
CA THR A 38 -7.46 0.72 -5.23
C THR A 38 -7.35 0.94 -6.74
N GLY A 39 -7.35 -0.14 -7.53
CA GLY A 39 -7.08 -0.13 -8.96
C GLY A 39 -8.10 0.63 -9.79
N THR A 40 -9.40 0.58 -9.44
CA THR A 40 -10.43 1.33 -10.19
C THR A 40 -10.09 2.82 -10.24
N MET A 41 -9.68 3.42 -9.11
CA MET A 41 -9.27 4.83 -9.09
C MET A 41 -7.99 5.07 -9.88
N ALA A 42 -6.95 4.26 -9.67
CA ALA A 42 -5.69 4.38 -10.41
C ALA A 42 -5.89 4.33 -11.93
N TYR A 43 -6.83 3.51 -12.40
CA TYR A 43 -7.15 3.44 -13.83
C TYR A 43 -7.99 4.61 -14.33
N LEU A 44 -8.91 5.13 -13.55
CA LEU A 44 -9.62 6.36 -13.88
C LEU A 44 -8.65 7.55 -13.99
N GLU A 45 -7.65 7.61 -13.12
CA GLU A 45 -6.56 8.58 -13.16
C GLU A 45 -5.68 8.40 -14.40
N PHE A 46 -5.31 7.15 -14.72
CA PHE A 46 -4.56 6.84 -15.94
C PHE A 46 -5.32 7.24 -17.22
N GLU A 47 -6.61 6.92 -17.31
CA GLU A 47 -7.45 7.31 -18.46
C GLU A 47 -7.51 8.84 -18.62
N THR A 48 -7.48 9.61 -17.51
CA THR A 48 -7.52 11.08 -17.54
C THR A 48 -6.29 11.67 -18.23
N MET A 49 -5.14 10.99 -18.20
CA MET A 49 -3.95 11.41 -18.94
C MET A 49 -4.10 11.26 -20.46
N GLY A 50 -5.09 10.48 -20.94
CA GLY A 50 -5.33 10.26 -22.37
C GLY A 50 -4.20 9.51 -23.07
N ILE A 51 -3.46 8.67 -22.33
CA ILE A 51 -2.38 7.82 -22.84
C ILE A 51 -2.98 6.48 -23.28
N ASP A 52 -2.73 6.09 -24.54
CA ASP A 52 -3.35 4.87 -25.10
C ASP A 52 -2.87 3.59 -24.46
N ARG A 53 -1.58 3.50 -24.10
CA ARG A 53 -0.98 2.29 -23.49
C ARG A 53 0.02 2.66 -22.41
N VAL A 54 0.16 1.78 -21.42
CA VAL A 54 1.19 1.90 -20.38
C VAL A 54 2.60 1.93 -21.00
N ARG A 55 3.50 2.70 -20.42
CA ARG A 55 4.87 2.90 -20.88
C ARG A 55 5.92 2.20 -19.99
N THR A 56 5.47 1.52 -18.94
CA THR A 56 6.31 0.64 -18.11
C THR A 56 6.66 -0.64 -18.85
N GLU A 57 7.73 -1.32 -18.44
CA GLU A 57 8.09 -2.65 -19.00
C GLU A 57 6.98 -3.68 -18.72
N LEU A 58 6.33 -3.56 -17.55
CA LEU A 58 5.24 -4.44 -17.14
C LEU A 58 4.29 -3.71 -16.19
N SER A 59 3.00 -3.78 -16.48
CA SER A 59 1.93 -3.43 -15.54
C SER A 59 1.01 -4.61 -15.34
N VAL A 60 0.64 -4.89 -14.08
CA VAL A 60 -0.24 -6.02 -13.74
C VAL A 60 -1.37 -5.55 -12.83
N ALA A 61 -2.60 -5.87 -13.23
CA ALA A 61 -3.81 -5.68 -12.44
C ALA A 61 -4.23 -7.00 -11.78
N TYR A 62 -4.52 -6.96 -10.49
CA TYR A 62 -4.93 -8.11 -9.70
C TYR A 62 -6.34 -7.94 -9.14
N ILE A 63 -7.06 -9.06 -9.05
CA ILE A 63 -8.31 -9.13 -8.30
C ILE A 63 -8.08 -10.10 -7.14
N ASP A 64 -7.86 -9.55 -5.94
CA ASP A 64 -7.50 -10.35 -4.77
C ASP A 64 -8.00 -9.79 -3.42
N HIS A 65 -8.56 -8.57 -3.39
CA HIS A 65 -9.04 -7.95 -2.15
C HIS A 65 -10.56 -8.13 -1.95
N ASN A 66 -11.36 -7.90 -2.99
CA ASN A 66 -12.82 -7.95 -2.92
C ASN A 66 -13.41 -9.15 -3.67
N THR A 67 -12.75 -10.31 -3.61
CA THR A 67 -13.26 -11.55 -4.21
C THR A 67 -14.53 -12.03 -3.51
N LEU A 68 -14.60 -11.91 -2.19
CA LEU A 68 -15.82 -12.11 -1.41
C LEU A 68 -16.65 -10.83 -1.41
N GLN A 69 -17.60 -10.75 -2.33
CA GLN A 69 -18.37 -9.53 -2.62
C GLN A 69 -19.59 -9.42 -1.69
N CYS A 70 -19.92 -8.19 -1.27
CA CYS A 70 -21.11 -7.87 -0.50
C CYS A 70 -22.17 -7.10 -1.31
N GLY A 71 -22.00 -6.95 -2.62
CA GLY A 71 -22.87 -6.23 -3.55
C GLY A 71 -22.35 -6.36 -4.98
N PHE A 72 -23.00 -5.68 -5.92
CA PHE A 72 -22.62 -5.73 -7.33
C PHE A 72 -21.47 -4.77 -7.67
N GLU A 73 -21.19 -3.79 -6.82
CA GLU A 73 -20.21 -2.71 -7.08
C GLU A 73 -18.81 -3.29 -7.31
N ASN A 74 -18.41 -4.29 -6.53
CA ASN A 74 -17.12 -4.95 -6.71
C ASN A 74 -17.07 -5.77 -8.01
N ALA A 75 -18.19 -6.39 -8.40
CA ALA A 75 -18.26 -7.10 -9.68
C ALA A 75 -18.11 -6.14 -10.87
N ASP A 76 -18.68 -4.94 -10.79
CA ASP A 76 -18.52 -3.88 -11.78
C ASP A 76 -17.07 -3.38 -11.82
N ASP A 77 -16.43 -3.17 -10.66
CA ASP A 77 -15.01 -2.82 -10.56
C ASP A 77 -14.13 -3.88 -11.27
N HIS A 78 -14.37 -5.17 -11.01
CA HIS A 78 -13.62 -6.26 -11.65
C HIS A 78 -13.75 -6.25 -13.18
N ARG A 79 -14.96 -6.02 -13.69
CA ARG A 79 -15.20 -5.93 -15.15
C ARG A 79 -14.54 -4.70 -15.76
N TYR A 80 -14.61 -3.57 -15.08
CA TYR A 80 -13.95 -2.33 -15.49
C TYR A 80 -12.44 -2.56 -15.57
N ILE A 81 -11.81 -3.01 -14.49
CA ILE A 81 -10.37 -3.26 -14.40
C ILE A 81 -9.93 -4.24 -15.52
N GLN A 82 -10.66 -5.32 -15.74
CA GLN A 82 -10.36 -6.27 -16.81
C GLN A 82 -10.41 -5.62 -18.20
N SER A 83 -11.41 -4.81 -18.48
CA SER A 83 -11.56 -4.15 -19.79
C SER A 83 -10.50 -3.06 -20.02
N VAL A 84 -10.16 -2.28 -18.98
CA VAL A 84 -9.07 -1.30 -18.99
C VAL A 84 -7.73 -2.01 -19.21
N ALA A 85 -7.46 -3.07 -18.46
CA ALA A 85 -6.22 -3.83 -18.58
C ALA A 85 -6.06 -4.37 -20.02
N LYS A 86 -7.12 -4.94 -20.60
CA LYS A 86 -7.13 -5.42 -21.98
C LYS A 86 -6.80 -4.31 -22.98
N LYS A 87 -7.38 -3.10 -22.80
CA LYS A 87 -7.21 -1.96 -23.70
C LYS A 87 -5.81 -1.35 -23.61
N HIS A 88 -5.31 -1.13 -22.42
CA HIS A 88 -4.14 -0.28 -22.18
C HIS A 88 -2.81 -1.03 -22.04
N GLY A 89 -2.76 -2.32 -22.36
CA GLY A 89 -1.49 -3.06 -22.39
C GLY A 89 -1.09 -3.64 -21.03
N ILE A 90 -2.04 -3.86 -20.13
CA ILE A 90 -1.84 -4.33 -18.76
C ILE A 90 -2.19 -5.81 -18.67
N ARG A 91 -1.39 -6.61 -18.01
CA ARG A 91 -1.74 -8.00 -17.70
C ARG A 91 -2.80 -8.04 -16.61
N PHE A 92 -3.73 -8.96 -16.70
CA PHE A 92 -4.84 -9.07 -15.76
C PHE A 92 -4.83 -10.43 -15.05
N SER A 93 -4.60 -10.42 -13.75
CA SER A 93 -4.70 -11.60 -12.88
C SER A 93 -6.14 -11.73 -12.36
N ARG A 94 -6.81 -12.79 -12.81
CA ARG A 94 -8.24 -13.06 -12.53
C ARG A 94 -8.50 -13.31 -11.05
N PRO A 95 -9.76 -13.10 -10.58
CA PRO A 95 -10.20 -13.58 -9.27
C PRO A 95 -9.85 -15.07 -9.08
N GLY A 96 -9.35 -15.42 -7.90
CA GLY A 96 -8.95 -16.79 -7.56
C GLY A 96 -7.57 -17.20 -8.04
N ASN A 97 -6.83 -16.35 -8.79
CA ASN A 97 -5.44 -16.63 -9.15
C ASN A 97 -4.50 -16.51 -7.94
N GLY A 98 -4.75 -15.54 -7.08
CA GLY A 98 -4.00 -15.40 -5.84
C GLY A 98 -3.77 -13.96 -5.42
N ILE A 99 -3.14 -13.82 -4.27
CA ILE A 99 -2.78 -12.55 -3.66
C ILE A 99 -1.72 -11.87 -4.54
N CYS A 100 -1.93 -10.58 -4.85
CA CYS A 100 -1.10 -9.81 -5.78
C CYS A 100 0.40 -9.95 -5.52
N HIS A 101 0.84 -9.85 -4.26
CA HIS A 101 2.25 -9.94 -3.90
C HIS A 101 2.82 -11.34 -4.06
N GLN A 102 2.05 -12.39 -3.76
CA GLN A 102 2.48 -13.77 -3.96
C GLN A 102 2.61 -14.09 -5.45
N VAL A 103 1.56 -13.79 -6.23
CA VAL A 103 1.58 -14.02 -7.70
C VAL A 103 2.67 -13.17 -8.37
N HIS A 104 2.91 -11.94 -7.89
CA HIS A 104 3.96 -11.10 -8.46
C HIS A 104 5.36 -11.69 -8.24
N LEU A 105 5.64 -12.23 -7.05
CA LEU A 105 6.88 -12.95 -6.76
C LEU A 105 7.04 -14.19 -7.66
N GLU A 106 5.99 -15.00 -7.77
CA GLU A 106 5.99 -16.23 -8.56
C GLU A 106 6.20 -15.96 -10.04
N ARG A 107 5.52 -14.96 -10.62
CA ARG A 107 5.40 -14.81 -12.08
C ARG A 107 6.11 -13.61 -12.68
N PHE A 108 6.36 -12.53 -11.95
CA PHE A 108 6.77 -11.26 -12.55
C PHE A 108 7.99 -10.58 -11.89
N GLY A 109 8.26 -10.86 -10.63
CA GLY A 109 9.36 -10.23 -9.92
C GLY A 109 10.73 -10.48 -10.59
N VAL A 110 11.53 -9.44 -10.76
CA VAL A 110 12.86 -9.51 -11.36
C VAL A 110 13.86 -8.76 -10.49
N PRO A 111 14.95 -9.41 -10.04
CA PRO A 111 15.97 -8.75 -9.22
C PRO A 111 16.55 -7.50 -9.92
N GLY A 112 16.73 -6.43 -9.16
CA GLY A 112 17.30 -5.17 -9.64
C GLY A 112 16.32 -4.24 -10.37
N LYS A 113 15.06 -4.66 -10.57
CA LYS A 113 14.00 -3.81 -11.14
C LYS A 113 13.31 -2.99 -10.06
N THR A 114 12.71 -1.86 -10.48
CA THR A 114 11.84 -1.04 -9.65
C THR A 114 10.38 -1.47 -9.82
N LEU A 115 9.64 -1.48 -8.73
CA LEU A 115 8.20 -1.78 -8.69
C LEU A 115 7.47 -0.73 -7.86
N ILE A 116 6.39 -0.17 -8.38
CA ILE A 116 5.45 0.64 -7.60
C ILE A 116 4.08 -0.02 -7.58
N GLY A 117 3.42 -0.05 -6.43
CA GLY A 117 2.10 -0.64 -6.31
C GLY A 117 1.12 0.20 -5.51
N SER A 118 -0.15 0.17 -5.91
CA SER A 118 -1.24 0.81 -5.16
C SER A 118 -1.64 0.04 -3.90
N ASP A 119 -0.74 -0.81 -3.42
CA ASP A 119 -0.84 -1.55 -2.16
C ASP A 119 0.36 -1.28 -1.27
N SER A 120 0.12 -1.08 0.03
CA SER A 120 1.16 -0.76 1.02
C SER A 120 2.19 -1.87 1.21
N HIS A 121 1.87 -3.14 0.88
CA HIS A 121 2.77 -4.28 1.02
C HIS A 121 3.53 -4.64 -0.27
N THR A 122 3.53 -3.75 -1.27
CA THR A 122 4.37 -3.87 -2.47
C THR A 122 5.86 -4.14 -2.15
N PRO A 123 6.44 -3.63 -1.02
CA PRO A 123 7.79 -3.99 -0.58
C PRO A 123 8.08 -5.49 -0.45
N THR A 124 7.05 -6.37 -0.44
CA THR A 124 7.20 -7.83 -0.56
C THR A 124 8.12 -8.23 -1.72
N GLY A 125 8.10 -7.48 -2.84
CA GLY A 125 9.01 -7.67 -3.97
C GLY A 125 10.50 -7.56 -3.63
N GLY A 126 10.85 -6.92 -2.52
CA GLY A 126 12.22 -6.86 -2.01
C GLY A 126 12.79 -8.22 -1.58
N GLY A 127 11.93 -9.21 -1.31
CA GLY A 127 12.35 -10.59 -1.00
C GLY A 127 13.06 -11.30 -2.15
N ILE A 128 12.79 -10.87 -3.39
CA ILE A 128 13.48 -11.35 -4.60
C ILE A 128 14.56 -10.36 -5.11
N GLY A 129 14.79 -9.26 -4.41
CA GLY A 129 15.76 -8.24 -4.78
C GLY A 129 15.24 -7.14 -5.71
N MET A 130 13.93 -6.85 -5.70
CA MET A 130 13.36 -5.67 -6.34
C MET A 130 13.41 -4.46 -5.40
N LEU A 131 13.55 -3.25 -5.95
CA LEU A 131 13.31 -2.02 -5.21
C LEU A 131 11.83 -1.65 -5.35
N ALA A 132 11.02 -2.08 -4.38
CA ALA A 132 9.57 -2.08 -4.48
C ALA A 132 8.93 -1.11 -3.48
N PHE A 133 7.98 -0.28 -3.92
CA PHE A 133 7.35 0.78 -3.15
C PHE A 133 5.82 0.64 -3.15
N GLY A 134 5.21 0.79 -1.97
CA GLY A 134 3.78 1.07 -1.88
C GLY A 134 3.51 2.56 -2.03
N ALA A 135 2.57 2.93 -2.89
CA ALA A 135 2.25 4.32 -3.22
C ALA A 135 0.73 4.56 -3.39
N GLY A 136 0.34 5.79 -3.58
CA GLY A 136 -1.03 6.16 -3.94
C GLY A 136 -1.40 5.76 -5.37
N GLY A 137 -2.70 5.66 -5.66
CA GLY A 137 -3.20 5.33 -7.00
C GLY A 137 -2.67 6.28 -8.06
N MET A 138 -2.63 7.57 -7.76
CA MET A 138 -2.15 8.61 -8.67
C MET A 138 -0.67 8.45 -9.03
N ASP A 139 0.20 8.12 -8.08
CA ASP A 139 1.62 7.87 -8.37
C ASP A 139 1.79 6.64 -9.27
N VAL A 140 0.97 5.60 -9.04
CA VAL A 140 0.97 4.39 -9.89
C VAL A 140 0.47 4.72 -11.29
N ALA A 141 -0.59 5.54 -11.42
CA ALA A 141 -1.10 6.00 -12.71
C ALA A 141 -0.04 6.81 -13.48
N VAL A 142 0.66 7.73 -12.80
CA VAL A 142 1.76 8.51 -13.35
C VAL A 142 2.88 7.59 -13.85
N ALA A 143 3.30 6.60 -13.05
CA ALA A 143 4.32 5.64 -13.44
C ALA A 143 3.89 4.80 -14.66
N MET A 144 2.62 4.33 -14.71
CA MET A 144 2.07 3.66 -15.88
C MET A 144 2.15 4.52 -17.14
N GLY A 145 1.94 5.84 -17.00
CA GLY A 145 2.08 6.81 -18.08
C GLY A 145 3.52 7.12 -18.50
N GLY A 146 4.52 6.54 -17.82
CA GLY A 146 5.95 6.79 -18.06
C GLY A 146 6.50 7.99 -17.30
N GLY A 147 5.72 8.61 -16.43
CA GLY A 147 6.18 9.69 -15.54
C GLY A 147 7.11 9.18 -14.45
N ALA A 148 7.94 10.08 -13.93
CA ALA A 148 8.88 9.77 -12.86
C ALA A 148 8.16 9.59 -11.51
N TYR A 149 8.66 8.66 -10.70
CA TYR A 149 8.25 8.54 -9.31
C TYR A 149 9.20 9.34 -8.41
N TYR A 150 8.65 10.28 -7.67
CA TYR A 150 9.42 11.18 -6.82
C TYR A 150 9.39 10.73 -5.37
N ILE A 151 10.58 10.56 -4.80
CA ILE A 151 10.74 10.22 -3.37
C ILE A 151 11.82 11.10 -2.74
N THR A 152 11.75 11.25 -1.43
CA THR A 152 12.90 11.75 -0.66
C THR A 152 13.94 10.64 -0.58
N MET A 153 15.19 10.90 -0.98
CA MET A 153 16.28 9.92 -0.90
C MET A 153 16.38 9.37 0.53
N PRO A 154 16.15 8.06 0.73
CA PRO A 154 16.10 7.48 2.07
C PRO A 154 17.51 7.25 2.63
N LYS A 155 17.58 7.12 3.95
CA LYS A 155 18.74 6.57 4.66
C LYS A 155 18.85 5.07 4.39
N MET A 156 20.06 4.52 4.54
CA MET A 156 20.33 3.09 4.37
C MET A 156 20.57 2.43 5.72
N PHE A 157 19.66 1.56 6.14
CA PHE A 157 19.83 0.75 7.34
C PHE A 157 20.17 -0.68 6.95
N LYS A 158 21.11 -1.31 7.63
CA LYS A 158 21.46 -2.72 7.45
C LYS A 158 20.97 -3.52 8.64
N VAL A 159 20.26 -4.61 8.38
CA VAL A 159 20.03 -5.67 9.37
C VAL A 159 20.95 -6.82 9.02
N ASN A 160 21.92 -7.08 9.89
CA ASN A 160 22.93 -8.10 9.73
C ASN A 160 22.48 -9.38 10.46
N LEU A 161 22.13 -10.41 9.70
CA LEU A 161 21.67 -11.70 10.23
C LEU A 161 22.85 -12.65 10.38
N THR A 162 22.99 -13.25 11.56
CA THR A 162 23.98 -14.29 11.85
C THR A 162 23.28 -15.57 12.32
N GLY A 163 23.99 -16.69 12.30
CA GLY A 163 23.44 -17.97 12.73
C GLY A 163 22.36 -18.54 11.84
N ARG A 164 21.49 -19.36 12.40
CA ARG A 164 20.40 -20.08 11.72
C ARG A 164 19.19 -20.19 12.63
N LEU A 165 17.98 -20.09 12.06
CA LEU A 165 16.73 -20.31 12.79
C LEU A 165 16.67 -21.72 13.39
N ARG A 166 16.18 -21.81 14.63
CA ARG A 166 15.92 -23.08 15.31
C ARG A 166 14.56 -23.64 14.85
N PRO A 167 14.30 -24.94 15.04
CA PRO A 167 12.97 -25.50 14.82
C PRO A 167 11.88 -24.67 15.50
N PHE A 168 10.74 -24.48 14.81
CA PHE A 168 9.59 -23.65 15.24
C PHE A 168 9.84 -22.14 15.34
N VAL A 169 11.03 -21.65 15.00
CA VAL A 169 11.30 -20.22 14.83
C VAL A 169 11.36 -19.90 13.33
N THR A 170 10.75 -18.80 12.91
CA THR A 170 10.48 -18.53 11.49
C THR A 170 10.87 -17.12 11.07
N ALA A 171 10.77 -16.82 9.78
CA ALA A 171 10.94 -15.48 9.23
C ALA A 171 9.96 -14.46 9.86
N LYS A 172 8.77 -14.92 10.31
CA LYS A 172 7.82 -14.06 11.04
C LYS A 172 8.41 -13.57 12.35
N ASP A 173 9.15 -14.44 13.07
CA ASP A 173 9.77 -14.07 14.33
C ASP A 173 10.91 -13.06 14.12
N ILE A 174 11.66 -13.15 12.99
CA ILE A 174 12.62 -12.11 12.59
C ILE A 174 11.91 -10.76 12.40
N SER A 175 10.77 -10.77 11.71
CA SER A 175 9.98 -9.57 11.47
C SER A 175 9.44 -8.95 12.77
N LEU A 176 9.00 -9.78 13.70
CA LEU A 176 8.53 -9.33 15.01
C LEU A 176 9.69 -8.82 15.87
N GLU A 177 10.87 -9.45 15.80
CA GLU A 177 12.05 -8.99 16.53
C GLU A 177 12.51 -7.60 16.06
N ILE A 178 12.58 -7.36 14.74
CA ILE A 178 12.95 -6.03 14.25
C ILE A 178 11.90 -4.97 14.59
N LEU A 179 10.61 -5.33 14.63
CA LEU A 179 9.54 -4.44 15.12
C LEU A 179 9.70 -4.14 16.61
N ARG A 180 10.10 -5.11 17.43
CA ARG A 180 10.42 -4.91 18.84
C ARG A 180 11.59 -3.95 19.04
N ILE A 181 12.61 -4.00 18.15
CA ILE A 181 13.82 -3.16 18.23
C ILE A 181 13.55 -1.74 17.72
N LEU A 182 12.85 -1.58 16.60
CA LEU A 182 12.68 -0.31 15.89
C LEU A 182 11.34 0.37 16.16
N SER A 183 10.33 -0.35 16.60
CA SER A 183 8.92 0.05 16.63
C SER A 183 8.33 0.33 15.23
N VAL A 184 7.05 0.68 15.17
CA VAL A 184 6.33 1.02 13.92
C VAL A 184 6.77 2.34 13.26
N LYS A 185 7.70 3.09 13.87
CA LYS A 185 8.20 4.38 13.33
C LYS A 185 9.70 4.38 13.08
N GLY A 186 10.43 3.36 13.51
CA GLY A 186 11.90 3.36 13.48
C GLY A 186 12.50 3.21 12.09
N GLY A 187 11.72 2.80 11.09
CA GLY A 187 12.14 2.72 9.69
C GLY A 187 11.76 3.91 8.82
N VAL A 188 11.07 4.92 9.39
CA VAL A 188 10.59 6.07 8.60
C VAL A 188 11.76 6.79 7.90
N GLY A 189 11.62 6.99 6.58
CA GLY A 189 12.66 7.63 5.76
C GLY A 189 13.90 6.79 5.54
N ALA A 190 13.83 5.47 5.76
CA ALA A 190 14.93 4.54 5.52
C ALA A 190 14.53 3.38 4.59
N VAL A 191 15.52 2.83 3.89
CA VAL A 191 15.48 1.50 3.27
C VAL A 191 16.11 0.51 4.24
N ILE A 192 15.45 -0.62 4.49
CA ILE A 192 16.01 -1.71 5.29
C ILE A 192 16.64 -2.73 4.35
N GLU A 193 17.96 -2.84 4.37
CA GLU A 193 18.73 -3.81 3.61
C GLU A 193 19.16 -4.97 4.51
N TRP A 194 18.81 -6.18 4.10
CA TRP A 194 19.11 -7.41 4.83
C TRP A 194 20.41 -8.03 4.34
N GLY A 195 21.29 -8.41 5.25
CA GLY A 195 22.60 -8.96 4.93
C GLY A 195 23.12 -9.90 6.02
N GLY A 196 24.38 -10.31 5.88
CA GLY A 196 25.02 -11.26 6.80
C GLY A 196 24.87 -12.73 6.35
N GLU A 197 25.58 -13.63 7.03
CA GLU A 197 25.62 -15.06 6.67
C GLU A 197 24.25 -15.74 6.86
N GLY A 198 23.45 -15.28 7.83
CA GLY A 198 22.12 -15.81 8.10
C GLY A 198 21.16 -15.69 6.92
N VAL A 199 21.34 -14.70 6.04
CA VAL A 199 20.51 -14.53 4.83
C VAL A 199 20.58 -15.76 3.92
N LYS A 200 21.70 -16.45 3.86
CA LYS A 200 21.88 -17.66 3.05
C LYS A 200 21.09 -18.87 3.57
N THR A 201 20.48 -18.76 4.73
CA THR A 201 19.63 -19.81 5.32
C THR A 201 18.15 -19.59 5.09
N LEU A 202 17.76 -18.44 4.50
CA LEU A 202 16.38 -18.03 4.27
C LEU A 202 15.99 -18.20 2.79
N SER A 203 14.92 -18.92 2.55
CA SER A 203 14.29 -19.04 1.22
C SER A 203 13.67 -17.73 0.75
N VAL A 204 13.41 -17.57 -0.56
CA VAL A 204 12.76 -16.36 -1.09
C VAL A 204 11.39 -16.07 -0.43
N PRO A 205 10.50 -17.04 -0.21
CA PRO A 205 9.25 -16.78 0.53
C PRO A 205 9.49 -16.26 1.96
N GLU A 206 10.47 -16.76 2.67
CA GLU A 206 10.84 -16.26 4.00
C GLU A 206 11.38 -14.83 3.96
N ARG A 207 12.23 -14.51 2.95
CA ARG A 207 12.68 -13.13 2.69
C ARG A 207 11.49 -12.21 2.35
N ALA A 208 10.53 -12.70 1.59
CA ALA A 208 9.31 -11.97 1.23
C ALA A 208 8.43 -11.68 2.45
N THR A 209 8.29 -12.62 3.38
CA THR A 209 7.63 -12.38 4.68
C THR A 209 8.28 -11.21 5.42
N ILE A 210 9.61 -11.18 5.46
CA ILE A 210 10.36 -10.13 6.16
C ILE A 210 10.20 -8.76 5.48
N THR A 211 10.33 -8.69 4.15
CA THR A 211 10.16 -7.42 3.41
C THR A 211 8.72 -6.93 3.42
N ASN A 212 7.73 -7.83 3.40
CA ASN A 212 6.32 -7.51 3.63
C ASN A 212 6.12 -6.78 4.96
N MET A 213 6.62 -7.37 6.04
CA MET A 213 6.54 -6.79 7.39
C MET A 213 7.40 -5.52 7.56
N GLY A 214 8.35 -5.27 6.67
CA GLY A 214 9.12 -4.03 6.61
C GLY A 214 8.26 -2.78 6.48
N THR A 215 7.09 -2.91 5.84
CA THR A 215 6.08 -1.84 5.76
C THR A 215 5.60 -1.40 7.14
N GLU A 216 5.47 -2.32 8.07
CA GLU A 216 4.98 -2.03 9.43
C GLU A 216 6.02 -1.31 10.30
N LEU A 217 7.30 -1.26 9.89
CA LEU A 217 8.34 -0.41 10.47
C LEU A 217 8.21 1.07 10.04
N GLY A 218 7.31 1.39 9.11
CA GLY A 218 7.24 2.69 8.44
C GLY A 218 8.38 2.90 7.43
N ALA A 219 9.10 1.86 7.05
CA ALA A 219 10.21 1.95 6.10
C ALA A 219 9.73 2.36 4.70
N THR A 220 10.58 3.09 3.98
CA THR A 220 10.36 3.43 2.58
C THR A 220 10.25 2.17 1.72
N THR A 221 11.15 1.22 1.96
CA THR A 221 11.10 -0.15 1.42
C THR A 221 12.07 -1.06 2.18
N SER A 222 12.08 -2.34 1.80
CA SER A 222 12.92 -3.37 2.43
C SER A 222 13.42 -4.31 1.34
N ILE A 223 14.71 -4.73 1.37
CA ILE A 223 15.31 -5.46 0.26
C ILE A 223 16.34 -6.49 0.72
N PHE A 224 16.35 -7.65 0.06
CA PHE A 224 17.35 -8.70 0.18
C PHE A 224 18.28 -8.72 -1.04
N PRO A 225 19.48 -9.31 -0.90
CA PRO A 225 20.34 -9.62 -2.05
C PRO A 225 19.69 -10.66 -2.96
N SER A 226 20.06 -10.64 -4.24
CA SER A 226 19.75 -11.70 -5.20
C SER A 226 20.97 -12.61 -5.33
N ASP A 227 20.87 -13.79 -4.75
CA ASP A 227 21.93 -14.81 -4.65
C ASP A 227 21.49 -16.15 -5.28
N GLU A 228 22.21 -17.22 -5.03
CA GLU A 228 21.86 -18.56 -5.54
C GLU A 228 20.53 -19.08 -4.99
N ILE A 229 20.08 -18.62 -3.82
CA ILE A 229 18.74 -18.95 -3.28
C ILE A 229 17.67 -18.32 -4.17
N THR A 230 17.87 -17.04 -4.56
CA THR A 230 16.97 -16.36 -5.51
C THR A 230 16.98 -17.05 -6.87
N ARG A 231 18.16 -17.48 -7.35
CA ARG A 231 18.30 -18.22 -8.61
C ARG A 231 17.54 -19.55 -8.58
N ALA A 232 17.70 -20.31 -7.50
CA ALA A 232 17.00 -21.59 -7.32
C ALA A 232 15.46 -21.41 -7.29
N PHE A 233 14.97 -20.39 -6.61
CA PHE A 233 13.54 -20.05 -6.62
C PHE A 233 13.04 -19.72 -8.03
N LEU A 234 13.74 -18.84 -8.74
CA LEU A 234 13.36 -18.48 -10.12
C LEU A 234 13.44 -19.67 -11.07
N ARG A 235 14.39 -20.59 -10.86
CA ARG A 235 14.45 -21.84 -11.63
C ARG A 235 13.22 -22.71 -11.36
N ALA A 236 12.81 -22.88 -10.11
CA ALA A 236 11.63 -23.64 -9.74
C ALA A 236 10.34 -23.03 -10.36
N GLU A 237 10.30 -21.71 -10.49
CA GLU A 237 9.24 -20.96 -11.15
C GLU A 237 9.36 -20.90 -12.70
N GLY A 238 10.33 -21.63 -13.30
CA GLY A 238 10.57 -21.64 -14.75
C GLY A 238 11.08 -20.31 -15.30
N ARG A 239 11.74 -19.49 -14.50
CA ARG A 239 12.14 -18.10 -14.78
C ARG A 239 13.62 -17.83 -14.45
N GLU A 240 14.48 -18.83 -14.53
CA GLU A 240 15.90 -18.67 -14.22
C GLU A 240 16.60 -17.61 -15.09
N ASP A 241 16.12 -17.38 -16.30
CA ASP A 241 16.62 -16.36 -17.23
C ASP A 241 16.42 -14.93 -16.73
N ALA A 242 15.45 -14.71 -15.83
CA ALA A 242 15.19 -13.44 -15.16
C ALA A 242 16.17 -13.16 -14.02
N TRP A 243 16.93 -14.18 -13.56
CA TRP A 243 17.85 -14.01 -12.45
C TRP A 243 19.02 -13.06 -12.78
N ARG A 244 19.31 -12.18 -11.84
CA ARG A 244 20.49 -11.30 -11.87
C ARG A 244 21.12 -11.30 -10.48
N PRO A 245 22.44 -11.52 -10.35
CA PRO A 245 23.12 -11.41 -9.06
C PRO A 245 23.12 -9.97 -8.60
N LEU A 246 22.81 -9.75 -7.31
CA LEU A 246 22.74 -8.41 -6.73
C LEU A 246 23.15 -8.47 -5.26
N SER A 247 24.19 -7.72 -4.91
CA SER A 247 24.71 -7.60 -3.54
C SER A 247 25.24 -6.20 -3.29
N SER A 248 25.34 -5.79 -2.04
CA SER A 248 26.07 -4.57 -1.66
C SER A 248 27.57 -4.72 -1.91
N ASP A 249 28.26 -3.60 -2.12
CA ASP A 249 29.72 -3.59 -2.20
C ASP A 249 30.31 -3.91 -0.81
N PRO A 250 31.51 -4.51 -0.73
CA PRO A 250 32.11 -4.85 0.55
C PRO A 250 32.37 -3.62 1.46
N ASP A 251 32.60 -2.46 0.86
CA ASP A 251 32.84 -1.19 1.53
C ASP A 251 31.61 -0.26 1.54
N ALA A 252 30.40 -0.80 1.33
CA ALA A 252 29.17 -0.05 1.41
C ALA A 252 28.94 0.51 2.82
N VAL A 253 28.52 1.79 2.89
CA VAL A 253 28.28 2.51 4.14
C VAL A 253 26.81 2.57 4.44
N TYR A 254 26.43 2.35 5.69
CA TYR A 254 25.07 2.38 6.19
C TYR A 254 24.94 3.41 7.30
N ASP A 255 23.78 4.10 7.34
CA ASP A 255 23.46 5.06 8.40
C ASP A 255 23.23 4.37 9.76
N ARG A 256 22.78 3.12 9.72
CA ARG A 256 22.56 2.28 10.91
C ARG A 256 22.78 0.81 10.58
N ILE A 257 23.38 0.09 11.53
CA ILE A 257 23.53 -1.38 11.47
C ILE A 257 22.86 -1.98 12.70
N ILE A 258 22.08 -3.04 12.49
CA ILE A 258 21.37 -3.78 13.53
C ILE A 258 21.75 -5.25 13.38
N ASP A 259 22.29 -5.86 14.42
CA ASP A 259 22.67 -7.26 14.43
C ASP A 259 21.56 -8.11 15.06
N ILE A 260 21.21 -9.22 14.40
CA ILE A 260 20.25 -10.22 14.90
C ILE A 260 20.89 -11.61 14.76
N ASP A 261 21.07 -12.29 15.88
CA ASP A 261 21.46 -13.71 15.91
C ASP A 261 20.20 -14.58 15.81
N LEU A 262 20.02 -15.20 14.64
CA LEU A 262 18.91 -16.11 14.37
C LEU A 262 18.84 -17.30 15.34
N SER A 263 20.02 -17.73 15.86
CA SER A 263 20.11 -18.85 16.80
C SER A 263 19.61 -18.51 18.20
N ALA A 264 19.53 -17.22 18.53
CA ALA A 264 19.04 -16.72 19.82
C ALA A 264 17.53 -16.43 19.83
N LEU A 265 16.91 -16.36 18.64
CA LEU A 265 15.49 -16.07 18.55
C LEU A 265 14.62 -17.19 19.13
N GLU A 266 13.48 -16.79 19.66
CA GLU A 266 12.40 -17.65 20.16
C GLU A 266 11.10 -17.31 19.43
N PRO A 267 10.06 -18.17 19.45
CA PRO A 267 8.75 -17.83 18.95
C PRO A 267 8.19 -16.56 19.59
N LEU A 268 7.80 -15.60 18.76
CA LEU A 268 7.32 -14.27 19.15
C LEU A 268 5.83 -14.10 18.79
N ILE A 269 5.19 -13.16 19.47
CA ILE A 269 3.81 -12.78 19.27
C ILE A 269 3.65 -11.26 19.41
N ALA A 270 3.01 -10.60 18.43
CA ALA A 270 2.59 -9.22 18.60
C ALA A 270 1.20 -9.17 19.24
N CYS A 271 1.11 -8.57 20.40
CA CYS A 271 -0.14 -8.41 21.14
C CYS A 271 -0.99 -7.24 20.58
N PRO A 272 -2.31 -7.21 20.82
CA PRO A 272 -3.16 -6.09 20.44
C PRO A 272 -2.67 -4.76 21.09
N HIS A 273 -2.76 -3.60 20.43
CA HIS A 273 -3.30 -3.34 19.10
C HIS A 273 -2.21 -2.67 18.24
N SER A 274 -1.00 -3.21 18.28
CA SER A 274 0.13 -2.71 17.48
C SER A 274 1.09 -3.83 17.11
N PRO A 275 1.62 -3.86 15.87
CA PRO A 275 2.58 -4.89 15.43
C PRO A 275 3.90 -4.90 16.23
N ASP A 276 4.26 -3.81 16.90
CA ASP A 276 5.46 -3.68 17.72
C ASP A 276 5.24 -4.00 19.22
N ASN A 277 4.00 -4.33 19.61
CA ASN A 277 3.73 -4.82 20.97
C ASN A 277 4.12 -6.29 21.10
N VAL A 278 5.41 -6.56 20.92
CA VAL A 278 5.96 -7.91 20.78
C VAL A 278 6.37 -8.48 22.14
N LYS A 279 6.01 -9.76 22.35
CA LYS A 279 6.40 -10.57 23.50
C LYS A 279 6.86 -11.95 23.03
N LYS A 280 7.54 -12.72 23.90
CA LYS A 280 7.75 -14.13 23.67
C LYS A 280 6.44 -14.90 23.86
N VAL A 281 6.17 -15.89 23.01
CA VAL A 281 4.97 -16.74 23.15
C VAL A 281 4.95 -17.42 24.51
N SER A 282 6.10 -17.81 25.02
CA SER A 282 6.25 -18.47 26.34
C SER A 282 5.85 -17.58 27.53
N GLU A 283 5.78 -16.27 27.36
CA GLU A 283 5.34 -15.33 28.41
C GLU A 283 3.81 -15.21 28.51
N LEU A 284 3.07 -15.59 27.45
CA LEU A 284 1.61 -15.50 27.39
C LEU A 284 0.97 -16.86 27.78
N LYS A 285 0.70 -17.04 29.07
CA LYS A 285 0.07 -18.27 29.56
C LYS A 285 -1.45 -18.11 29.65
N CYS A 286 -2.16 -19.18 29.27
CA CYS A 286 -3.61 -19.31 29.46
C CYS A 286 -4.50 -18.30 28.72
N VAL A 287 -4.02 -17.66 27.65
CA VAL A 287 -4.87 -16.83 26.81
C VAL A 287 -5.68 -17.75 25.91
N ALA A 288 -6.99 -17.82 26.14
CA ALA A 288 -7.90 -18.59 25.30
C ALA A 288 -7.99 -17.98 23.89
N VAL A 289 -8.12 -18.83 22.88
CA VAL A 289 -8.18 -18.43 21.48
C VAL A 289 -9.50 -18.89 20.86
N ASP A 290 -10.22 -17.95 20.24
CA ASP A 290 -11.49 -18.22 19.58
C ASP A 290 -11.31 -18.49 18.08
N GLN A 291 -10.32 -17.79 17.47
CA GLN A 291 -10.12 -17.81 16.04
C GLN A 291 -8.64 -17.86 15.66
N VAL A 292 -8.32 -18.62 14.62
CA VAL A 292 -6.99 -18.67 14.01
C VAL A 292 -7.12 -18.48 12.50
N CYS A 293 -6.30 -17.55 11.94
CA CYS A 293 -6.25 -17.30 10.50
C CYS A 293 -4.81 -17.47 9.99
N ILE A 294 -4.60 -18.42 9.08
CA ILE A 294 -3.29 -18.67 8.44
C ILE A 294 -3.36 -18.30 6.97
N GLY A 295 -2.43 -17.47 6.51
CA GLY A 295 -2.39 -17.01 5.12
C GLY A 295 -2.00 -15.55 4.99
N SER A 296 -2.72 -14.83 4.14
CA SER A 296 -2.47 -13.44 3.71
C SER A 296 -1.17 -13.30 2.88
N CYS A 297 -0.86 -12.09 2.44
CA CYS A 297 0.38 -11.82 1.69
C CYS A 297 1.67 -12.09 2.51
N THR A 298 1.56 -12.29 3.82
CA THR A 298 2.70 -12.48 4.72
C THR A 298 3.15 -13.94 4.82
N ASN A 299 2.23 -14.87 5.08
CA ASN A 299 2.55 -16.29 5.32
C ASN A 299 1.56 -17.21 4.59
N SER A 300 1.63 -17.24 3.29
CA SER A 300 0.76 -18.06 2.44
C SER A 300 1.50 -18.80 1.32
N SER A 301 2.83 -18.80 1.39
CA SER A 301 3.69 -19.49 0.42
C SER A 301 3.50 -21.01 0.47
N LEU A 302 3.97 -21.71 -0.56
CA LEU A 302 3.95 -23.18 -0.57
C LEU A 302 4.69 -23.76 0.64
N MET A 303 5.82 -23.18 1.05
CA MET A 303 6.59 -23.62 2.21
C MET A 303 5.77 -23.48 3.49
N ASP A 304 5.13 -22.30 3.71
CA ASP A 304 4.29 -22.07 4.89
C ASP A 304 3.14 -23.10 4.94
N MET A 305 2.45 -23.29 3.82
CA MET A 305 1.27 -24.17 3.74
C MET A 305 1.64 -25.65 3.89
N LEU A 306 2.78 -26.09 3.39
CA LEU A 306 3.27 -27.46 3.59
C LEU A 306 3.67 -27.72 5.06
N LYS A 307 4.31 -26.74 5.72
CA LYS A 307 4.61 -26.83 7.16
C LYS A 307 3.33 -26.91 7.98
N VAL A 308 2.33 -26.06 7.68
CA VAL A 308 1.01 -26.06 8.33
C VAL A 308 0.33 -27.43 8.15
N ALA A 309 0.28 -27.96 6.92
CA ALA A 309 -0.31 -29.27 6.64
C ALA A 309 0.40 -30.39 7.41
N ALA A 310 1.72 -30.39 7.44
CA ALA A 310 2.51 -31.40 8.15
C ALA A 310 2.28 -31.36 9.67
N LEU A 311 2.15 -30.17 10.25
CA LEU A 311 1.82 -30.00 11.67
C LEU A 311 0.38 -30.39 12.01
N LEU A 312 -0.57 -30.24 11.10
CA LEU A 312 -1.98 -30.62 11.27
C LEU A 312 -2.24 -32.09 10.99
N LYS A 313 -1.35 -32.77 10.28
CA LYS A 313 -1.53 -34.16 9.84
C LYS A 313 -1.87 -35.11 10.99
N GLY A 314 -3.00 -35.81 10.88
CA GLY A 314 -3.48 -36.74 11.89
C GLY A 314 -3.95 -36.09 13.19
N ARG A 315 -4.11 -34.77 13.24
CA ARG A 315 -4.57 -34.01 14.40
C ARG A 315 -5.87 -33.28 14.09
N THR A 316 -6.64 -32.98 15.12
CA THR A 316 -7.89 -32.22 15.00
C THR A 316 -7.80 -30.95 15.84
N ILE A 317 -8.26 -29.83 15.29
CA ILE A 317 -8.32 -28.55 16.00
C ILE A 317 -9.28 -28.63 17.18
N ARG A 318 -9.07 -27.82 18.21
CA ARG A 318 -9.97 -27.75 19.37
C ARG A 318 -11.37 -27.31 18.93
N PRO A 319 -12.43 -27.90 19.44
CA PRO A 319 -13.82 -27.55 19.09
C PRO A 319 -14.17 -26.07 19.38
N SER A 320 -13.45 -25.43 20.31
CA SER A 320 -13.64 -24.02 20.67
C SER A 320 -12.97 -23.06 19.70
N VAL A 321 -12.13 -23.54 18.76
CA VAL A 321 -11.37 -22.69 17.85
C VAL A 321 -11.89 -22.81 16.43
N SER A 322 -12.11 -21.68 15.78
CA SER A 322 -12.37 -21.63 14.35
C SER A 322 -11.06 -21.32 13.59
N LEU A 323 -10.59 -22.29 12.78
CA LEU A 323 -9.38 -22.15 11.97
C LEU A 323 -9.73 -21.93 10.50
N SER A 324 -9.15 -20.88 9.89
CA SER A 324 -9.16 -20.68 8.45
C SER A 324 -7.76 -20.70 7.85
N ILE A 325 -7.64 -21.21 6.63
CA ILE A 325 -6.39 -21.25 5.85
C ILE A 325 -6.66 -20.68 4.46
N SER A 326 -5.86 -19.68 4.05
CA SER A 326 -5.89 -19.06 2.71
C SER A 326 -4.54 -19.26 2.05
N PRO A 327 -4.39 -20.19 1.06
CA PRO A 327 -3.18 -20.30 0.26
C PRO A 327 -2.92 -19.03 -0.53
N GLY A 328 -1.65 -18.70 -0.80
CA GLY A 328 -1.26 -17.44 -1.42
C GLY A 328 -1.61 -17.32 -2.90
N SER A 329 -1.63 -18.45 -3.60
CA SER A 329 -1.96 -18.49 -5.02
C SER A 329 -2.62 -19.80 -5.43
N ARG A 330 -3.23 -19.78 -6.60
CA ARG A 330 -3.76 -20.97 -7.26
C ARG A 330 -2.68 -22.04 -7.48
N GLN A 331 -1.44 -21.61 -7.78
CA GLN A 331 -0.29 -22.49 -7.90
C GLN A 331 -0.03 -23.22 -6.58
N VAL A 332 0.03 -22.49 -5.46
CA VAL A 332 0.19 -23.05 -4.11
C VAL A 332 -0.94 -24.04 -3.80
N LEU A 333 -2.20 -23.65 -4.03
CA LEU A 333 -3.36 -24.51 -3.78
C LEU A 333 -3.32 -25.81 -4.60
N SER A 334 -2.97 -25.71 -5.91
CA SER A 334 -2.85 -26.87 -6.80
C SER A 334 -1.74 -27.82 -6.34
N MET A 335 -0.61 -27.28 -5.90
CA MET A 335 0.50 -28.08 -5.40
C MET A 335 0.19 -28.75 -4.05
N LEU A 336 -0.57 -28.09 -3.16
CA LEU A 336 -1.09 -28.71 -1.93
C LEU A 336 -2.02 -29.88 -2.25
N ALA A 337 -2.93 -29.69 -3.22
CA ALA A 337 -3.86 -30.75 -3.67
C ALA A 337 -3.09 -31.94 -4.26
N ALA A 338 -2.15 -31.70 -5.16
CA ALA A 338 -1.35 -32.73 -5.82
C ALA A 338 -0.49 -33.55 -4.82
N ARG A 339 -0.10 -32.97 -3.70
CA ARG A 339 0.72 -33.61 -2.65
C ARG A 339 -0.10 -34.23 -1.52
N GLY A 340 -1.43 -34.14 -1.55
CA GLY A 340 -2.29 -34.61 -0.48
C GLY A 340 -2.30 -33.72 0.77
N ALA A 341 -1.49 -32.67 0.82
CA ALA A 341 -1.39 -31.73 1.95
C ALA A 341 -2.73 -30.99 2.20
N LEU A 342 -3.50 -30.70 1.14
CA LEU A 342 -4.83 -30.13 1.26
C LEU A 342 -5.78 -31.06 2.01
N THR A 343 -5.66 -32.37 1.81
CA THR A 343 -6.47 -33.37 2.53
C THR A 343 -6.14 -33.36 4.03
N ASP A 344 -4.85 -33.27 4.39
CA ASP A 344 -4.44 -33.20 5.81
C ASP A 344 -4.98 -31.90 6.48
N ILE A 345 -4.96 -30.78 5.78
CA ILE A 345 -5.55 -29.51 6.24
C ILE A 345 -7.06 -29.66 6.50
N LEU A 346 -7.82 -30.18 5.53
CA LEU A 346 -9.27 -30.32 5.66
C LEU A 346 -9.65 -31.34 6.73
N ALA A 347 -8.92 -32.45 6.84
CA ALA A 347 -9.14 -33.47 7.84
C ALA A 347 -8.94 -32.97 9.29
N SER A 348 -8.14 -31.92 9.48
CA SER A 348 -7.96 -31.28 10.80
C SER A 348 -9.18 -30.50 11.30
N GLY A 349 -10.16 -30.22 10.42
CA GLY A 349 -11.32 -29.36 10.71
C GLY A 349 -11.12 -27.90 10.30
N ALA A 350 -10.03 -27.57 9.60
CA ALA A 350 -9.80 -26.22 9.10
C ALA A 350 -10.74 -25.86 7.93
N ARG A 351 -11.16 -24.60 7.86
CA ARG A 351 -11.86 -24.04 6.71
C ARG A 351 -10.85 -23.59 5.66
N LEU A 352 -11.05 -23.98 4.42
CA LEU A 352 -10.30 -23.41 3.29
C LEU A 352 -11.02 -22.15 2.80
N LEU A 353 -10.30 -21.05 2.72
CA LEU A 353 -10.75 -19.80 2.09
C LEU A 353 -10.08 -19.64 0.73
N GLU A 354 -10.58 -18.69 -0.06
CA GLU A 354 -9.98 -18.33 -1.35
C GLU A 354 -8.52 -17.85 -1.24
N CYS A 355 -7.80 -17.95 -2.35
CA CYS A 355 -6.47 -17.36 -2.50
C CYS A 355 -6.59 -15.83 -2.64
N ALA A 356 -6.91 -15.15 -1.54
CA ALA A 356 -7.28 -13.75 -1.53
C ALA A 356 -6.83 -13.03 -0.26
N CYS A 357 -6.76 -11.69 -0.31
CA CYS A 357 -6.36 -10.83 0.80
C CYS A 357 -7.54 -10.39 1.70
N GLY A 358 -8.79 -10.60 1.28
CA GLY A 358 -10.01 -10.16 1.98
C GLY A 358 -10.08 -10.49 3.48
N PRO A 359 -9.70 -11.70 3.94
CA PRO A 359 -9.72 -12.05 5.37
C PRO A 359 -8.86 -11.14 6.25
N CYS A 360 -7.86 -10.46 5.71
CA CYS A 360 -7.02 -9.50 6.45
C CYS A 360 -7.82 -8.32 7.02
N ILE A 361 -8.90 -7.93 6.33
CA ILE A 361 -9.81 -6.87 6.75
C ILE A 361 -11.16 -7.41 7.26
N GLY A 362 -11.23 -8.71 7.53
CA GLY A 362 -12.41 -9.37 8.08
C GLY A 362 -13.39 -9.94 7.05
N MET A 363 -13.17 -9.75 5.76
CA MET A 363 -14.06 -10.27 4.72
C MET A 363 -14.10 -11.81 4.75
N GLY A 364 -15.29 -12.36 5.02
CA GLY A 364 -15.55 -13.81 5.09
C GLY A 364 -15.08 -14.49 6.37
N PHE A 365 -14.30 -13.83 7.23
CA PHE A 365 -13.82 -14.42 8.49
C PHE A 365 -13.42 -13.36 9.52
N SER A 366 -14.40 -12.62 10.03
CA SER A 366 -14.23 -11.68 11.15
C SER A 366 -14.18 -12.43 12.49
N PRO A 367 -13.43 -11.92 13.50
CA PRO A 367 -13.53 -12.45 14.87
C PRO A 367 -14.89 -12.10 15.50
N ASN A 368 -15.32 -12.88 16.49
CA ASN A 368 -16.48 -12.53 17.32
C ASN A 368 -16.19 -11.31 18.20
N SER A 369 -17.23 -10.69 18.73
CA SER A 369 -17.13 -9.57 19.68
C SER A 369 -16.27 -9.96 20.87
N ALA A 370 -15.34 -9.08 21.25
CA ALA A 370 -14.31 -9.29 22.27
C ALA A 370 -13.45 -10.57 22.08
N GLY A 371 -13.52 -11.22 20.91
CA GLY A 371 -12.83 -12.48 20.63
C GLY A 371 -11.33 -12.34 20.46
N VAL A 372 -10.58 -13.38 20.81
CA VAL A 372 -9.14 -13.47 20.62
C VAL A 372 -8.84 -14.19 19.31
N SER A 373 -8.23 -13.46 18.35
CA SER A 373 -7.85 -13.99 17.04
C SER A 373 -6.34 -13.98 16.86
N LEU A 374 -5.75 -15.16 16.56
CA LEU A 374 -4.34 -15.29 16.18
C LEU A 374 -4.23 -15.33 14.66
N ARG A 375 -3.40 -14.46 14.09
CA ARG A 375 -3.27 -14.31 12.64
C ARG A 375 -1.81 -14.30 12.19
N THR A 376 -1.52 -14.97 11.09
CA THR A 376 -0.20 -14.89 10.45
C THR A 376 -0.06 -13.64 9.57
N PHE A 377 -0.99 -12.72 9.67
CA PHE A 377 -1.10 -11.49 8.89
C PHE A 377 -0.09 -10.44 9.37
N ASN A 378 -0.19 -9.23 8.86
CA ASN A 378 0.78 -8.17 9.10
C ASN A 378 0.29 -7.04 10.02
N ARG A 379 -1.02 -6.88 10.23
CA ARG A 379 -1.63 -5.79 11.02
C ARG A 379 -2.63 -6.30 12.02
N ASN A 380 -2.59 -5.70 13.22
CA ASN A 380 -3.47 -6.01 14.35
C ASN A 380 -4.04 -4.76 15.04
N PHE A 381 -4.17 -3.65 14.30
CA PHE A 381 -4.78 -2.43 14.82
C PHE A 381 -6.22 -2.67 15.27
N LEU A 382 -6.67 -1.89 16.23
CA LEU A 382 -8.05 -1.97 16.75
C LEU A 382 -9.06 -1.85 15.60
N GLY A 383 -10.02 -2.75 15.53
CA GLY A 383 -11.04 -2.80 14.48
C GLY A 383 -10.55 -3.25 13.10
N ARG A 384 -9.26 -3.55 12.91
CA ARG A 384 -8.68 -3.91 11.60
C ARG A 384 -9.39 -5.09 10.92
N SER A 385 -9.85 -6.05 11.70
CA SER A 385 -10.48 -7.28 11.20
C SER A 385 -12.02 -7.23 11.23
N ASP A 386 -12.60 -6.02 11.07
CA ASP A 386 -14.04 -5.71 11.05
C ASP A 386 -14.74 -5.74 12.41
N THR A 387 -14.15 -6.34 13.44
CA THR A 387 -14.70 -6.38 14.79
C THR A 387 -13.99 -5.37 15.67
N ALA A 388 -14.75 -4.39 16.16
CA ALA A 388 -14.20 -3.20 16.82
C ALA A 388 -13.43 -3.48 18.12
N ASP A 389 -13.81 -4.51 18.87
CA ASP A 389 -13.29 -4.85 20.21
C ASP A 389 -12.50 -6.17 20.25
N ALA A 390 -12.23 -6.79 19.10
CA ALA A 390 -11.48 -8.04 19.04
C ALA A 390 -9.98 -7.85 19.34
N GLY A 391 -9.43 -8.77 20.12
CA GLY A 391 -8.01 -8.87 20.42
C GLY A 391 -7.25 -9.62 19.34
N VAL A 392 -6.75 -8.93 18.32
CA VAL A 392 -5.98 -9.55 17.23
C VAL A 392 -4.49 -9.62 17.58
N HIS A 393 -3.91 -10.81 17.50
CA HIS A 393 -2.48 -11.08 17.69
C HIS A 393 -1.82 -11.49 16.38
N LEU A 394 -0.55 -11.14 16.19
CA LEU A 394 0.24 -11.58 15.04
C LEU A 394 1.25 -12.65 15.49
N VAL A 395 1.27 -13.77 14.77
CA VAL A 395 2.09 -14.94 15.10
C VAL A 395 2.63 -15.60 13.83
N SER A 396 3.61 -16.51 13.99
CA SER A 396 4.06 -17.43 12.95
C SER A 396 3.00 -18.48 12.62
N PRO A 397 3.03 -19.11 11.43
CA PRO A 397 2.16 -20.24 11.10
C PRO A 397 2.23 -21.39 12.11
N GLU A 398 3.43 -21.69 12.62
CA GLU A 398 3.66 -22.74 13.60
C GLU A 398 2.99 -22.42 14.94
N THR A 399 3.11 -21.19 15.42
CA THR A 399 2.40 -20.73 16.64
C THR A 399 0.89 -20.71 16.45
N ALA A 400 0.42 -20.32 15.25
CA ALA A 400 -1.00 -20.35 14.90
C ALA A 400 -1.58 -21.78 14.95
N VAL A 401 -0.87 -22.76 14.38
CA VAL A 401 -1.25 -24.17 14.44
C VAL A 401 -1.26 -24.69 15.89
N ALA A 402 -0.23 -24.36 16.67
CA ALA A 402 -0.17 -24.76 18.09
C ALA A 402 -1.39 -24.26 18.85
N ALA A 403 -1.78 -23.00 18.65
CA ALA A 403 -2.96 -22.41 19.28
C ALA A 403 -4.26 -23.07 18.79
N ALA A 404 -4.38 -23.39 17.50
CA ALA A 404 -5.56 -24.06 16.96
C ALA A 404 -5.74 -25.47 17.54
N LEU A 405 -4.66 -26.19 17.82
CA LEU A 405 -4.69 -27.52 18.38
C LEU A 405 -4.97 -27.54 19.89
N THR A 406 -4.52 -26.53 20.62
CA THR A 406 -4.64 -26.50 22.10
C THR A 406 -5.81 -25.64 22.60
N GLY A 407 -6.29 -24.67 21.83
CA GLY A 407 -7.31 -23.69 22.21
C GLY A 407 -6.79 -22.51 23.02
N THR A 408 -5.48 -22.39 23.17
CA THR A 408 -4.81 -21.30 23.91
C THR A 408 -3.55 -20.86 23.19
N VAL A 409 -3.06 -19.66 23.48
CA VAL A 409 -1.72 -19.22 23.03
C VAL A 409 -0.70 -20.23 23.57
N THR A 410 -0.01 -20.92 22.67
CA THR A 410 0.87 -22.04 23.01
C THR A 410 2.19 -21.92 22.25
N ASP A 411 3.29 -22.15 22.95
CA ASP A 411 4.61 -22.24 22.36
C ASP A 411 4.66 -23.44 21.39
N PRO A 412 4.93 -23.21 20.09
CA PRO A 412 4.89 -24.28 19.09
C PRO A 412 5.93 -25.40 19.37
N ARG A 413 7.00 -25.10 20.10
CA ARG A 413 8.02 -26.08 20.52
C ARG A 413 7.44 -27.21 21.38
N LEU A 414 6.28 -27.01 21.97
CA LEU A 414 5.55 -28.03 22.75
C LEU A 414 4.80 -29.05 21.86
N LEU A 415 4.75 -28.85 20.56
CA LEU A 415 4.11 -29.79 19.63
C LEU A 415 4.96 -31.05 19.34
N GLY A 416 6.21 -31.08 19.81
CA GLY A 416 7.16 -32.17 19.60
C GLY A 416 8.23 -31.82 18.57
N GLU A 417 8.58 -32.74 17.70
CA GLU A 417 9.56 -32.50 16.63
C GLU A 417 8.94 -31.75 15.46
N MET A 418 9.71 -30.82 14.87
CA MET A 418 9.29 -30.10 13.67
C MET A 418 9.32 -31.07 12.48
N PRO A 419 8.19 -31.28 11.77
CA PRO A 419 8.17 -32.12 10.58
C PRO A 419 9.11 -31.57 9.49
N GLU A 420 9.84 -32.46 8.83
CA GLU A 420 10.59 -32.11 7.64
C GLU A 420 9.67 -31.85 6.47
N VAL A 421 9.91 -30.74 5.77
CA VAL A 421 9.15 -30.33 4.59
C VAL A 421 10.13 -30.10 3.42
N PHE A 422 9.87 -30.78 2.32
CA PHE A 422 10.70 -30.69 1.14
C PHE A 422 10.02 -29.88 0.03
N MET A 423 10.70 -28.82 -0.38
CA MET A 423 10.27 -28.04 -1.55
C MET A 423 10.60 -28.80 -2.84
N PRO A 424 9.70 -28.79 -3.84
CA PRO A 424 10.00 -29.38 -5.14
C PRO A 424 11.03 -28.53 -5.90
N GLU A 425 11.81 -29.20 -6.76
CA GLU A 425 12.78 -28.52 -7.65
C GLU A 425 12.08 -27.73 -8.77
N ALA A 426 10.87 -28.14 -9.15
CA ALA A 426 10.04 -27.46 -10.15
C ALA A 426 8.60 -27.31 -9.63
N PHE A 427 8.00 -26.15 -9.87
CA PHE A 427 6.63 -25.86 -9.47
C PHE A 427 5.64 -26.19 -10.57
N MET A 428 4.38 -26.36 -10.21
CA MET A 428 3.27 -26.58 -11.16
C MET A 428 2.84 -25.24 -11.74
N LEU A 429 3.37 -24.91 -12.93
CA LEU A 429 3.12 -23.64 -13.58
C LEU A 429 1.78 -23.65 -14.31
N ASP A 430 0.92 -22.68 -14.06
CA ASP A 430 -0.35 -22.47 -14.74
C ASP A 430 -0.65 -20.97 -14.86
N ASP A 431 -0.41 -20.42 -16.03
CA ASP A 431 -0.64 -19.01 -16.33
C ASP A 431 -2.02 -18.72 -16.94
N THR A 432 -2.93 -19.71 -17.01
CA THR A 432 -4.27 -19.54 -17.61
C THR A 432 -5.15 -18.51 -16.89
N ALA A 433 -4.83 -18.20 -15.64
CA ALA A 433 -5.51 -17.16 -14.87
C ALA A 433 -4.91 -15.76 -15.07
N VAL A 434 -3.83 -15.61 -15.83
CA VAL A 434 -3.23 -14.33 -16.21
C VAL A 434 -3.61 -14.03 -17.67
N LEU A 435 -4.51 -13.08 -17.87
CA LEU A 435 -4.93 -12.66 -19.20
C LEU A 435 -3.94 -11.65 -19.77
N LEU A 436 -3.57 -11.88 -21.04
CA LEU A 436 -2.74 -10.94 -21.78
C LEU A 436 -3.59 -9.77 -22.31
N PRO A 437 -3.01 -8.56 -22.43
CA PRO A 437 -3.68 -7.44 -23.05
C PRO A 437 -3.89 -7.65 -24.56
N ALA A 438 -4.80 -6.88 -25.14
CA ALA A 438 -4.96 -6.80 -26.58
C ALA A 438 -3.69 -6.24 -27.25
N SER A 439 -3.44 -6.67 -28.51
CA SER A 439 -2.43 -6.02 -29.36
C SER A 439 -2.77 -4.53 -29.57
N PRO A 440 -1.82 -3.69 -30.01
CA PRO A 440 -2.12 -2.27 -30.27
C PRO A 440 -3.26 -2.06 -31.29
N GLU A 441 -3.39 -2.94 -32.26
CA GLU A 441 -4.45 -2.89 -33.27
C GLU A 441 -5.81 -3.26 -32.68
N GLU A 442 -5.88 -4.39 -31.96
CA GLU A 442 -7.11 -4.87 -31.32
C GLU A 442 -7.58 -3.94 -30.21
N ALA A 443 -6.66 -3.25 -29.52
CA ALA A 443 -6.96 -2.34 -28.42
C ALA A 443 -7.87 -1.17 -28.84
N LYS A 444 -7.83 -0.77 -30.13
CA LYS A 444 -8.67 0.31 -30.66
C LYS A 444 -10.15 -0.04 -30.59
N ASP A 445 -10.49 -1.33 -30.74
CA ASP A 445 -11.86 -1.84 -30.73
C ASP A 445 -12.31 -2.32 -29.35
N VAL A 446 -11.43 -2.25 -28.33
CA VAL A 446 -11.78 -2.65 -26.96
C VAL A 446 -12.62 -1.57 -26.30
N GLU A 447 -13.86 -1.91 -25.99
CA GLU A 447 -14.73 -1.07 -25.18
C GLU A 447 -14.42 -1.25 -23.70
N VAL A 448 -14.25 -0.12 -22.99
CA VAL A 448 -14.09 -0.11 -21.53
C VAL A 448 -15.47 -0.17 -20.88
N VAL A 449 -15.71 -1.25 -20.14
CA VAL A 449 -17.01 -1.51 -19.51
C VAL A 449 -17.07 -0.83 -18.13
N ARG A 450 -18.00 0.11 -17.96
CA ARG A 450 -18.23 0.80 -16.69
C ARG A 450 -19.58 0.44 -16.12
N GLY A 451 -19.59 -0.01 -14.86
CA GLY A 451 -20.82 -0.13 -14.09
C GLY A 451 -21.40 1.25 -13.71
N PRO A 452 -22.66 1.29 -13.24
CA PRO A 452 -23.34 2.54 -12.93
C PRO A 452 -22.67 3.35 -11.83
N ASN A 453 -21.89 2.70 -10.96
CA ASN A 453 -21.15 3.33 -9.86
C ASN A 453 -19.78 3.89 -10.29
N ILE A 454 -19.23 3.49 -11.43
CA ILE A 454 -17.91 3.94 -11.91
C ILE A 454 -18.10 5.21 -12.74
N LYS A 455 -17.68 6.35 -12.21
CA LYS A 455 -17.81 7.65 -12.86
C LYS A 455 -16.45 8.16 -13.34
N PRO A 456 -16.41 8.96 -14.42
CA PRO A 456 -15.17 9.58 -14.86
C PRO A 456 -14.47 10.32 -13.72
N PHE A 457 -13.15 10.31 -13.75
CA PHE A 457 -12.34 11.07 -12.81
C PHE A 457 -12.64 12.58 -12.96
N PRO A 458 -12.70 13.36 -11.87
CA PRO A 458 -12.96 14.80 -11.95
C PRO A 458 -11.90 15.51 -12.81
N ALA A 459 -12.33 16.29 -13.78
CA ALA A 459 -11.41 17.10 -14.56
C ALA A 459 -10.83 18.21 -13.68
N SER A 460 -9.53 18.21 -13.51
CA SER A 460 -8.80 19.33 -12.94
C SER A 460 -8.64 20.44 -13.98
N ARG A 461 -8.38 21.66 -13.52
CA ARG A 461 -8.13 22.81 -14.38
C ARG A 461 -6.85 23.50 -13.96
N PRO A 462 -6.10 24.09 -14.88
CA PRO A 462 -4.99 24.96 -14.55
C PRO A 462 -5.37 25.99 -13.48
N VAL A 463 -4.48 26.24 -12.55
CA VAL A 463 -4.61 27.40 -11.67
C VAL A 463 -4.37 28.63 -12.53
N GLY A 464 -5.43 29.41 -12.76
CA GLY A 464 -5.36 30.66 -13.53
C GLY A 464 -4.50 31.71 -12.82
N ASP A 465 -4.21 32.79 -13.53
CA ASP A 465 -3.50 33.94 -12.94
C ASP A 465 -4.38 34.74 -11.96
N SER A 466 -5.67 34.43 -11.91
CA SER A 466 -6.61 34.97 -10.92
C SER A 466 -7.60 33.91 -10.44
N ILE A 467 -8.03 34.03 -9.18
CA ILE A 467 -9.13 33.27 -8.59
C ILE A 467 -10.04 34.29 -7.89
N ARG A 468 -11.34 34.27 -8.23
CA ARG A 468 -12.39 35.06 -7.55
C ARG A 468 -13.51 34.14 -7.14
N ALA A 469 -13.65 33.88 -5.83
CA ALA A 469 -14.57 32.89 -5.32
C ALA A 469 -15.09 33.23 -3.92
N GLY A 470 -16.30 32.74 -3.59
CA GLY A 470 -16.84 32.86 -2.24
C GLY A 470 -16.12 31.96 -1.22
N LEU A 471 -15.95 32.47 0.01
CA LEU A 471 -15.55 31.68 1.16
C LEU A 471 -16.73 30.79 1.57
N THR A 472 -16.78 29.57 1.03
CA THR A 472 -17.93 28.67 1.23
C THR A 472 -17.88 27.93 2.56
N LEU A 473 -16.70 27.78 3.15
CA LEU A 473 -16.55 27.12 4.44
C LEU A 473 -15.35 27.70 5.21
N LYS A 474 -15.59 28.06 6.46
CA LYS A 474 -14.54 28.37 7.44
C LYS A 474 -14.58 27.33 8.56
N VAL A 475 -13.47 26.62 8.79
CA VAL A 475 -13.34 25.54 9.78
C VAL A 475 -12.18 25.82 10.74
N GLY A 476 -12.27 25.29 11.95
CA GLY A 476 -11.26 25.46 13.00
C GLY A 476 -9.98 24.65 12.79
N ASP A 477 -9.29 24.41 13.90
CA ASP A 477 -8.03 23.65 13.96
C ASP A 477 -8.25 22.13 13.85
N ASN A 478 -7.19 21.42 13.44
CA ASN A 478 -7.11 19.95 13.42
C ASN A 478 -8.20 19.29 12.58
N ILE A 479 -8.55 19.89 11.45
CA ILE A 479 -9.43 19.26 10.47
C ILE A 479 -8.74 18.04 9.88
N THR A 480 -9.36 16.88 10.06
CA THR A 480 -8.84 15.61 9.54
C THR A 480 -9.33 15.33 8.12
N THR A 481 -8.65 14.42 7.44
CA THR A 481 -9.14 13.90 6.15
C THR A 481 -10.51 13.22 6.27
N ASP A 482 -10.89 12.71 7.45
CA ASP A 482 -12.23 12.18 7.72
C ASP A 482 -13.28 13.29 7.92
N HIS A 483 -12.90 14.44 8.43
CA HIS A 483 -13.79 15.62 8.46
C HIS A 483 -14.08 16.15 7.05
N ILE A 484 -13.06 16.11 6.16
CA ILE A 484 -13.20 16.57 4.77
C ILE A 484 -14.00 15.55 3.96
N MET A 485 -13.63 14.27 4.04
CA MET A 485 -14.28 13.17 3.32
C MET A 485 -14.28 11.91 4.17
N PRO A 486 -15.41 11.56 4.80
CA PRO A 486 -15.54 10.34 5.60
C PRO A 486 -15.23 9.07 4.78
N ALA A 487 -14.70 8.03 5.43
CA ALA A 487 -14.34 6.76 4.80
C ALA A 487 -14.85 5.53 5.57
N GLY A 488 -16.04 5.60 6.12
CA GLY A 488 -16.69 4.46 6.78
C GLY A 488 -17.13 3.37 5.78
N ALA A 489 -17.45 2.18 6.28
CA ALA A 489 -17.83 1.01 5.48
C ALA A 489 -18.99 1.28 4.50
N LYS A 490 -19.91 2.19 4.84
CA LYS A 490 -21.03 2.61 3.98
C LYS A 490 -20.61 3.45 2.77
N ILE A 491 -19.44 4.09 2.83
CA ILE A 491 -18.96 5.04 1.82
C ILE A 491 -17.90 4.39 0.92
N LEU A 492 -17.10 3.46 1.45
CA LEU A 492 -16.03 2.79 0.73
C LEU A 492 -16.45 2.15 -0.61
N PRO A 493 -17.64 1.54 -0.78
CA PRO A 493 -18.06 1.00 -2.09
C PRO A 493 -18.21 2.05 -3.19
N TYR A 494 -18.37 3.33 -2.83
CA TYR A 494 -18.57 4.44 -3.77
C TYR A 494 -17.30 5.22 -4.10
N ARG A 495 -16.11 4.70 -3.76
CA ARG A 495 -14.83 5.42 -3.91
C ARG A 495 -14.54 5.88 -5.35
N SER A 496 -15.04 5.17 -6.36
CA SER A 496 -14.92 5.54 -7.77
C SER A 496 -16.06 6.46 -8.27
N ASN A 497 -16.96 6.88 -7.38
CA ASN A 497 -18.10 7.74 -7.70
C ASN A 497 -17.99 9.08 -6.97
N ILE A 498 -17.06 9.93 -7.42
CA ILE A 498 -16.83 11.26 -6.81
C ILE A 498 -18.09 12.10 -6.76
N PRO A 499 -18.97 12.12 -7.80
CA PRO A 499 -20.27 12.79 -7.72
C PRO A 499 -21.13 12.33 -6.54
N HIS A 500 -21.19 11.03 -6.27
CA HIS A 500 -21.91 10.49 -5.10
C HIS A 500 -21.21 10.88 -3.79
N LEU A 501 -19.89 10.73 -3.72
CA LEU A 501 -19.12 11.10 -2.54
C LEU A 501 -19.23 12.58 -2.18
N SER A 502 -19.45 13.44 -3.18
CA SER A 502 -19.56 14.89 -2.96
C SER A 502 -20.66 15.28 -1.96
N GLN A 503 -21.68 14.44 -1.79
CA GLN A 503 -22.77 14.67 -0.84
C GLN A 503 -22.32 14.60 0.63
N TYR A 504 -21.18 13.95 0.91
CA TYR A 504 -20.64 13.74 2.25
C TYR A 504 -19.49 14.72 2.59
N CYS A 505 -19.06 15.53 1.60
CA CYS A 505 -17.94 16.45 1.76
C CYS A 505 -18.17 17.45 2.88
N PHE A 506 -17.28 17.49 3.85
CA PHE A 506 -17.37 18.29 5.08
C PHE A 506 -18.65 18.06 5.90
N GLY A 507 -19.42 17.00 5.62
CA GLY A 507 -20.71 16.75 6.28
C GLY A 507 -20.63 16.64 7.81
N VAL A 508 -19.46 16.30 8.36
CA VAL A 508 -19.19 16.30 9.81
C VAL A 508 -19.06 17.73 10.36
N CYS A 509 -18.55 18.67 9.55
CA CYS A 509 -18.33 20.06 9.95
C CYS A 509 -19.60 20.91 9.71
N ASP A 510 -20.13 20.80 8.49
CA ASP A 510 -21.33 21.51 8.05
C ASP A 510 -21.99 20.73 6.89
N PRO A 511 -23.12 20.04 7.12
CA PRO A 511 -23.79 19.22 6.12
C PRO A 511 -24.35 20.00 4.93
N THR A 512 -24.41 21.34 4.98
CA THR A 512 -24.90 22.19 3.89
C THR A 512 -23.81 22.58 2.89
N VAL A 513 -22.53 22.27 3.17
CA VAL A 513 -21.39 22.63 2.30
C VAL A 513 -21.55 22.12 0.87
N PRO A 514 -21.95 20.86 0.61
CA PRO A 514 -22.04 20.35 -0.76
C PRO A 514 -23.02 21.17 -1.62
N GLU A 515 -24.15 21.57 -1.06
CA GLU A 515 -25.16 22.38 -1.78
C GLU A 515 -24.64 23.81 -1.97
N ARG A 516 -24.07 24.42 -0.95
CA ARG A 516 -23.51 25.76 -0.99
C ARG A 516 -22.37 25.89 -1.99
N ALA A 517 -21.44 24.92 -2.01
CA ALA A 517 -20.32 24.91 -2.95
C ALA A 517 -20.80 24.73 -4.41
N LYS A 518 -21.78 23.84 -4.65
CA LYS A 518 -22.40 23.68 -5.98
C LYS A 518 -23.07 24.95 -6.45
N ALA A 519 -23.79 25.66 -5.57
CA ALA A 519 -24.45 26.92 -5.91
C ALA A 519 -23.44 28.04 -6.21
N ALA A 520 -22.30 28.07 -5.55
CA ALA A 520 -21.23 29.04 -5.77
C ALA A 520 -20.46 28.80 -7.09
N GLY A 521 -20.39 27.54 -7.55
CA GLY A 521 -19.60 27.11 -8.72
C GLY A 521 -18.11 27.05 -8.48
N GLU A 522 -17.49 28.13 -8.03
CA GLU A 522 -16.10 28.18 -7.54
C GLU A 522 -16.06 28.62 -6.09
N SER A 523 -15.14 28.08 -5.31
CA SER A 523 -15.10 28.31 -3.89
C SER A 523 -13.70 28.29 -3.29
N ILE A 524 -13.56 28.98 -2.14
CA ILE A 524 -12.40 28.94 -1.28
C ILE A 524 -12.82 28.36 0.08
N VAL A 525 -11.96 27.53 0.65
CA VAL A 525 -12.11 26.99 2.00
C VAL A 525 -11.03 27.60 2.89
N VAL A 526 -11.41 28.03 4.10
CA VAL A 526 -10.47 28.56 5.10
C VAL A 526 -10.43 27.64 6.31
N GLY A 527 -9.23 27.23 6.71
CA GLY A 527 -8.98 26.33 7.86
C GLY A 527 -8.03 26.91 8.90
N GLY A 528 -8.05 26.31 10.09
CA GLY A 528 -7.15 26.64 11.20
C GLY A 528 -5.79 25.93 11.10
N VAL A 529 -5.22 25.60 12.27
CA VAL A 529 -3.93 24.91 12.39
C VAL A 529 -4.07 23.44 12.01
N ASN A 530 -3.05 22.88 11.32
CA ASN A 530 -2.92 21.46 11.00
C ASN A 530 -4.09 20.90 10.16
N TYR A 531 -4.49 21.64 9.13
CA TYR A 531 -5.56 21.25 8.22
C TYR A 531 -5.17 20.03 7.38
N GLY A 532 -6.07 19.05 7.28
CA GLY A 532 -5.89 17.84 6.47
C GLY A 532 -5.06 16.74 7.15
N GLN A 533 -4.96 16.75 8.50
CA GLN A 533 -4.26 15.69 9.22
C GLN A 533 -4.95 14.32 9.06
N GLY A 534 -4.20 13.22 9.20
CA GLY A 534 -4.72 11.86 9.16
C GLY A 534 -4.19 11.05 7.98
N SER A 535 -5.05 10.19 7.40
CA SER A 535 -4.68 9.29 6.31
C SER A 535 -4.34 10.03 5.01
N SER A 536 -3.47 9.45 4.18
CA SER A 536 -3.10 9.97 2.85
C SER A 536 -4.23 9.75 1.83
N ARG A 537 -5.41 10.32 2.08
CA ARG A 537 -6.58 10.16 1.21
C ARG A 537 -6.63 11.24 0.15
N GLU A 538 -6.45 10.85 -1.10
CA GLU A 538 -6.62 11.74 -2.24
C GLU A 538 -8.06 12.26 -2.37
N HIS A 539 -9.07 11.47 -1.98
CA HIS A 539 -10.47 11.89 -1.96
C HIS A 539 -10.72 13.16 -1.14
N ALA A 540 -9.90 13.44 -0.11
CA ALA A 540 -9.98 14.68 0.65
C ALA A 540 -9.53 15.93 -0.15
N ALA A 541 -8.97 15.75 -1.34
CA ALA A 541 -8.70 16.82 -2.31
C ALA A 541 -9.61 16.70 -3.54
N LEU A 542 -9.84 15.48 -4.05
CA LEU A 542 -10.64 15.24 -5.26
C LEU A 542 -12.12 15.63 -5.09
N VAL A 543 -12.70 15.36 -3.93
CA VAL A 543 -14.10 15.68 -3.68
C VAL A 543 -14.32 17.19 -3.54
N PRO A 544 -13.51 17.94 -2.78
CA PRO A 544 -13.52 19.42 -2.85
C PRO A 544 -13.29 19.97 -4.26
N LEU A 545 -12.33 19.42 -5.03
CA LEU A 545 -12.12 19.80 -6.43
C LEU A 545 -13.40 19.67 -7.26
N TYR A 546 -14.08 18.53 -7.15
CA TYR A 546 -15.33 18.27 -7.85
C TYR A 546 -16.43 19.28 -7.47
N LEU A 547 -16.44 19.75 -6.23
CA LEU A 547 -17.35 20.80 -5.72
C LEU A 547 -16.90 22.22 -6.08
N GLY A 548 -15.83 22.39 -6.87
CA GLY A 548 -15.37 23.68 -7.33
C GLY A 548 -14.42 24.42 -6.38
N VAL A 549 -13.85 23.74 -5.37
CA VAL A 549 -12.82 24.36 -4.51
C VAL A 549 -11.56 24.62 -5.33
N ARG A 550 -11.13 25.89 -5.41
CA ARG A 550 -9.97 26.35 -6.19
C ARG A 550 -8.75 26.62 -5.32
N ALA A 551 -8.98 27.07 -4.09
CA ALA A 551 -7.91 27.30 -3.11
C ALA A 551 -8.37 26.88 -1.71
N VAL A 552 -7.41 26.45 -0.92
CA VAL A 552 -7.56 26.25 0.52
C VAL A 552 -6.54 27.13 1.22
N ILE A 553 -7.02 27.96 2.15
CA ILE A 553 -6.20 28.89 2.95
C ILE A 553 -6.22 28.40 4.40
N ALA A 554 -5.07 28.18 5.03
CA ALA A 554 -5.04 27.68 6.39
C ALA A 554 -3.93 28.34 7.25
N LYS A 555 -4.06 28.29 8.57
CA LYS A 555 -2.96 28.69 9.46
C LYS A 555 -1.74 27.76 9.31
N SER A 556 -1.97 26.46 9.09
CA SER A 556 -0.96 25.47 8.69
C SER A 556 -1.61 24.20 8.15
N PHE A 557 -0.86 23.39 7.41
CA PHE A 557 -1.33 22.14 6.80
C PHE A 557 -0.57 20.92 7.30
N ALA A 558 -1.24 19.77 7.27
CA ALA A 558 -0.56 18.48 7.29
C ALA A 558 0.18 18.27 5.95
N ARG A 559 1.44 17.84 6.01
CA ARG A 559 2.36 17.74 4.84
C ARG A 559 1.78 16.93 3.68
N ILE A 560 1.19 15.76 3.98
CA ILE A 560 0.62 14.88 2.94
C ILE A 560 -0.56 15.55 2.23
N HIS A 561 -1.37 16.31 2.96
CA HIS A 561 -2.54 16.95 2.38
C HIS A 561 -2.19 18.10 1.42
N VAL A 562 -1.12 18.84 1.70
CA VAL A 562 -0.58 19.84 0.74
C VAL A 562 -0.25 19.17 -0.59
N ALA A 563 0.43 18.03 -0.57
CA ALA A 563 0.74 17.28 -1.78
C ALA A 563 -0.53 16.85 -2.52
N ASN A 564 -1.55 16.34 -1.82
CA ASN A 564 -2.82 15.95 -2.43
C ASN A 564 -3.57 17.13 -3.06
N LEU A 565 -3.57 18.31 -2.44
CA LEU A 565 -4.18 19.52 -2.99
C LEU A 565 -3.46 19.93 -4.29
N ILE A 566 -2.12 20.01 -4.27
CA ILE A 566 -1.31 20.36 -5.45
C ILE A 566 -1.50 19.33 -6.56
N ASN A 567 -1.47 18.04 -6.24
CA ASN A 567 -1.70 16.95 -7.20
C ASN A 567 -3.07 17.06 -7.89
N SER A 568 -4.06 17.59 -7.19
CA SER A 568 -5.42 17.80 -7.69
C SER A 568 -5.61 19.17 -8.37
N GLY A 569 -4.59 20.05 -8.40
CA GLY A 569 -4.71 21.40 -8.97
C GLY A 569 -5.47 22.38 -8.09
N ILE A 570 -5.52 22.16 -6.77
CA ILE A 570 -6.04 23.10 -5.77
C ILE A 570 -4.86 23.85 -5.14
N LEU A 571 -4.95 25.19 -5.08
CA LEU A 571 -3.90 26.06 -4.54
C LEU A 571 -3.93 26.07 -3.00
N PRO A 572 -2.92 25.51 -2.28
CA PRO A 572 -2.83 25.59 -0.84
C PRO A 572 -2.02 26.81 -0.41
N LEU A 573 -2.59 27.70 0.39
CA LEU A 573 -1.98 28.94 0.86
C LEU A 573 -1.97 29.00 2.38
N THR A 574 -0.94 29.61 2.96
CA THR A 574 -0.80 29.72 4.41
C THR A 574 -0.80 31.19 4.83
N PHE A 575 -1.54 31.55 5.87
CA PHE A 575 -1.50 32.90 6.43
C PHE A 575 -0.08 33.23 6.90
N VAL A 576 0.46 34.38 6.48
CA VAL A 576 1.72 34.94 7.00
C VAL A 576 1.48 35.40 8.46
N HIS A 577 0.31 36.00 8.70
CA HIS A 577 -0.16 36.40 10.01
C HIS A 577 -1.33 35.50 10.43
N PRO A 578 -1.14 34.50 11.31
CA PRO A 578 -2.20 33.55 11.68
C PRO A 578 -3.47 34.18 12.25
N GLU A 579 -3.38 35.37 12.83
CA GLU A 579 -4.49 36.18 13.36
C GLU A 579 -5.43 36.69 12.24
N ASP A 580 -4.97 36.82 11.00
CA ASP A 580 -5.81 37.23 9.86
C ASP A 580 -6.95 36.25 9.59
N TYR A 581 -6.76 34.97 9.99
CA TYR A 581 -7.84 33.99 9.93
C TYR A 581 -9.11 34.48 10.63
N ASP A 582 -9.00 35.17 11.76
CA ASP A 582 -10.15 35.59 12.56
C ASP A 582 -10.95 36.71 11.89
N ARG A 583 -10.33 37.44 10.94
CA ARG A 583 -10.91 38.58 10.22
C ARG A 583 -11.75 38.16 9.01
N LEU A 584 -11.56 36.96 8.47
CA LEU A 584 -12.36 36.41 7.38
C LEU A 584 -13.64 35.78 7.91
N SER A 585 -14.73 35.92 7.18
CA SER A 585 -16.04 35.34 7.52
C SER A 585 -16.60 34.47 6.41
N GLN A 586 -17.25 33.38 6.78
CA GLN A 586 -17.95 32.55 5.81
C GLN A 586 -19.02 33.38 5.07
N GLY A 587 -18.94 33.34 3.75
CA GLY A 587 -19.79 34.16 2.86
C GLY A 587 -19.03 35.32 2.22
N ASP A 588 -17.84 35.68 2.68
CA ASP A 588 -17.00 36.72 2.07
C ASP A 588 -16.66 36.36 0.61
N MET A 589 -16.57 37.38 -0.24
CA MET A 589 -16.09 37.26 -1.61
C MET A 589 -14.57 37.54 -1.62
N LEU A 590 -13.80 36.57 -2.01
CA LEU A 590 -12.35 36.61 -1.98
C LEU A 590 -11.75 36.63 -3.38
N SER A 591 -10.69 37.42 -3.60
CA SER A 591 -9.95 37.44 -4.86
C SER A 591 -8.44 37.35 -4.66
N LEU A 592 -7.80 36.62 -5.55
CA LEU A 592 -6.37 36.47 -5.71
C LEU A 592 -6.03 36.86 -7.14
N GLU A 593 -5.07 37.74 -7.37
CA GLU A 593 -4.64 38.20 -8.69
C GLU A 593 -3.12 38.09 -8.83
N GLY A 594 -2.62 37.95 -10.07
CA GLY A 594 -1.18 37.81 -10.33
C GLY A 594 -0.56 36.53 -9.77
N ILE A 595 -1.34 35.46 -9.61
CA ILE A 595 -0.97 34.22 -8.91
C ILE A 595 0.31 33.62 -9.44
N HIS A 596 0.53 33.63 -10.78
CA HIS A 596 1.71 33.00 -11.36
C HIS A 596 2.99 33.75 -11.01
N THR A 597 2.95 35.10 -11.00
CA THR A 597 4.10 35.93 -10.61
C THR A 597 4.35 35.85 -9.11
N ASP A 598 3.29 35.90 -8.33
CA ASP A 598 3.36 35.91 -6.88
C ASP A 598 3.80 34.55 -6.32
N MET A 599 3.42 33.43 -6.95
CA MET A 599 3.98 32.10 -6.63
C MET A 599 5.50 32.07 -6.80
N ASP A 600 6.06 32.80 -7.78
CA ASP A 600 7.51 32.88 -7.98
C ASP A 600 8.17 33.74 -6.91
N ALA A 601 7.48 34.75 -6.41
CA ALA A 601 7.92 35.58 -5.28
C ALA A 601 7.77 34.90 -3.91
N GLY A 602 6.90 33.87 -3.80
CA GLY A 602 6.68 33.11 -2.56
C GLY A 602 5.60 33.67 -1.64
N ALA A 603 4.91 34.73 -2.03
CA ALA A 603 3.80 35.34 -1.30
C ALA A 603 2.73 35.87 -2.25
N ILE A 604 1.45 35.68 -1.89
CA ILE A 604 0.29 36.08 -2.69
C ILE A 604 -0.59 37.00 -1.83
N THR A 605 -1.12 38.08 -2.42
CA THR A 605 -2.07 38.97 -1.74
C THR A 605 -3.51 38.47 -1.96
N LEU A 606 -4.23 38.22 -0.87
CA LEU A 606 -5.66 37.97 -0.84
C LEU A 606 -6.40 39.29 -0.61
N LEU A 607 -7.38 39.60 -1.45
CA LEU A 607 -8.32 40.69 -1.21
C LEU A 607 -9.67 40.10 -0.79
N ASP A 608 -10.17 40.53 0.37
CA ASP A 608 -11.57 40.36 0.73
C ASP A 608 -12.38 41.52 0.12
N GLU A 609 -13.11 41.25 -0.95
CA GLU A 609 -13.93 42.23 -1.64
C GLU A 609 -15.13 42.69 -0.79
N THR A 610 -15.54 41.88 0.20
CA THR A 610 -16.67 42.21 1.09
C THR A 610 -16.31 43.31 2.08
N THR A 611 -15.11 43.22 2.66
CA THR A 611 -14.63 44.18 3.67
C THR A 611 -13.65 45.22 3.10
N GLY A 612 -13.03 44.95 1.94
CA GLY A 612 -11.96 45.74 1.35
C GLY A 612 -10.58 45.48 1.97
N GLU A 613 -10.46 44.53 2.88
CA GLU A 613 -9.21 44.19 3.56
C GLU A 613 -8.27 43.35 2.68
N ARG A 614 -6.97 43.47 2.93
CA ARG A 614 -5.92 42.71 2.23
C ARG A 614 -5.12 41.90 3.23
N PHE A 615 -4.79 40.65 2.82
CA PHE A 615 -4.06 39.70 3.63
C PHE A 615 -2.88 39.14 2.85
N GLU A 616 -1.75 38.94 3.50
CA GLU A 616 -0.57 38.31 2.90
C GLU A 616 -0.61 36.81 3.16
N LEU A 617 -0.47 36.02 2.09
CA LEU A 617 -0.46 34.55 2.16
C LEU A 617 0.87 34.01 1.63
N ALA A 618 1.48 33.08 2.33
CA ALA A 618 2.70 32.40 1.91
C ALA A 618 2.38 31.23 0.95
N CYS A 619 3.26 31.03 -0.06
CA CYS A 619 3.19 29.94 -1.04
C CYS A 619 4.59 29.41 -1.35
N ALA A 620 5.20 28.70 -0.40
CA ALA A 620 6.54 28.11 -0.55
C ALA A 620 6.49 26.81 -1.40
N PHE A 621 6.38 26.94 -2.72
CA PHE A 621 6.34 25.81 -3.65
C PHE A 621 7.69 25.57 -4.32
N THR A 622 8.03 24.29 -4.54
CA THR A 622 9.12 23.91 -5.46
C THR A 622 8.74 24.26 -6.90
N GLN A 623 9.73 24.38 -7.80
CA GLN A 623 9.44 24.67 -9.21
C GLN A 623 8.49 23.65 -9.83
N ARG A 624 8.70 22.35 -9.55
CA ARG A 624 7.81 21.28 -10.00
C ARG A 624 6.36 21.46 -9.49
N GLN A 625 6.16 21.85 -8.24
CA GLN A 625 4.82 22.10 -7.68
C GLN A 625 4.13 23.27 -8.37
N LYS A 626 4.87 24.33 -8.69
CA LYS A 626 4.36 25.45 -9.48
C LYS A 626 3.93 25.00 -10.87
N ASP A 627 4.76 24.20 -11.55
CA ASP A 627 4.46 23.67 -12.88
C ASP A 627 3.24 22.75 -12.85
N MET A 628 3.10 21.91 -11.82
CA MET A 628 1.90 21.09 -11.60
C MET A 628 0.63 21.92 -11.42
N LEU A 629 0.67 22.97 -10.60
CA LEU A 629 -0.47 23.87 -10.40
C LEU A 629 -0.84 24.60 -11.70
N LYS A 630 0.15 25.06 -12.45
CA LYS A 630 -0.02 25.72 -13.77
C LYS A 630 -0.60 24.75 -14.82
N ALA A 631 -0.24 23.47 -14.78
CA ALA A 631 -0.80 22.44 -15.66
C ALA A 631 -2.21 21.98 -15.27
N GLY A 632 -2.63 22.19 -14.02
CA GLY A 632 -3.90 21.70 -13.48
C GLY A 632 -3.79 20.43 -12.63
N GLY A 633 -2.61 20.19 -12.05
CA GLY A 633 -2.33 19.05 -11.18
C GLY A 633 -1.37 18.04 -11.80
N LEU A 634 -1.10 16.99 -11.04
CA LEU A 634 -0.05 16.01 -11.37
C LEU A 634 -0.33 15.25 -12.67
N LEU A 635 -1.58 14.83 -12.93
CA LEU A 635 -1.92 14.05 -14.12
C LEU A 635 -1.76 14.87 -15.41
N ALA A 636 -2.23 16.13 -15.41
CA ALA A 636 -2.09 17.03 -16.53
C ALA A 636 -0.60 17.38 -16.79
N TYR A 637 0.15 17.66 -15.73
CA TYR A 637 1.58 17.89 -15.80
C TYR A 637 2.33 16.68 -16.38
N THR A 638 2.00 15.46 -15.92
CA THR A 638 2.61 14.22 -16.42
C THR A 638 2.36 14.06 -17.92
N LYS A 639 1.14 14.32 -18.39
CA LYS A 639 0.81 14.28 -19.81
C LYS A 639 1.69 15.25 -20.61
N GLU A 640 1.77 16.52 -20.19
CA GLU A 640 2.57 17.53 -20.88
C GLU A 640 4.07 17.17 -20.97
N VAL A 641 4.61 16.58 -19.90
CA VAL A 641 6.03 16.15 -19.87
C VAL A 641 6.24 14.88 -20.68
N SER A 642 5.26 13.98 -20.70
CA SER A 642 5.36 12.70 -21.42
C SER A 642 5.19 12.85 -22.93
N ASP A 643 4.60 13.93 -23.41
CA ASP A 643 4.40 14.24 -24.83
C ASP A 643 5.60 15.01 -25.45
N LYS A 644 6.52 15.50 -24.61
CA LYS A 644 7.81 16.12 -24.98
C LYS A 644 8.93 15.09 -25.08
#